data_e1697e5c63ebc1e7fb07570c784e7bb3
#
_entry.id   e1697e5c63ebc1e7fb07570c784e7bb3
#
_cell.length_a   1.000
_cell.length_b   1.000
_cell.length_c   1.000
_cell.angle_alpha   90.00
_cell.angle_beta   90.00
_cell.angle_gamma   90.00
#
_symmetry.space_group_name_H-M   'P 1'
#
loop_
_entity.id
_entity.type
_entity.pdbx_description
1 polymer ?
#
loop_
_entity_poly.entity_id
_entity_poly.type
_entity_poly.pdbx_seq_one_letter_code
_entity_poly.pdbx_strand_id
1 'polypeptide(L)'
;VTNGEFLVQGQAQGEDLAVELRRFDLGWLALHPIQRPDLGPLGGWLEADARVNLYPWSNPAVTASFRLDRPSLGAIAAQNLTGQLGYRDGQALLTGGALALTPTTRFLFTGEGQLFPQWRARAEISTDNAQFQDILQTLGVYDYGDLGRLLQPRTPGQSTDLAVHSVGNPQAPLLNQATIARALATLGRLGQQQSNRALVPSLEDLEGGVSGRLSLNIAQGQDLGAEFSFTGQNWAWGRYDFDNQFLAQGQLQGQVLSLNPVEFRAGETRLGLLGDLGLAQSNLRVEAANLPLTAAANLLEIPFQVTGLLNLEAQLTGPYTNPQLQGEWGVAGATINQQPLQEIGSSFSYQDAIFNLQGQILGSSPEPLTFSGQVPYALPFMTVQPPSQAIALRASLKDDGFSLINLFTPLVTWGGGQANLDVAIGGTLRRPLVGGGIFFNQVRFNSPLLNTSLDNLTGAIQFQDQGIRVDSLTGNLWEGQLALTGDLPLTSQAARPEDQGLTLALGDLNFNFADEVSSQINGQVTLTNALLSPTIGGDLRLQDTRVAVGPEVLKLVNTVLLSPGVKALRQNLAAVRQIFPVQVNDLQLTLLPARVKAAPLFSLGLQGQLTLSGPVPGLYGDGVIALTEGWINTVTAEFFLEESRDNLIVFRPESKLDPELDLEFTAVVPLQRRYNINRPQTLTARAEVPDLDPLGANTIFDDLLIEARVTGPASRLFENLELSSNPPYSQNQLLSMVSGGYLSDLEGAEPALPLGINLLNAFTSDSQDAVGNALGLQRFRLTTTSLIPDTEGDRLNFGVGANLGITQNLSVSLIQVLNQAQPFAFNARYRIDDHWGVQGSTNFGNNSRLFLEYRLNFR
;
A
#
# COMPACT_ATOMS: atom_id res chain seq x y z
N VAL A 1 -35.52 66.67 -3.70
CA VAL A 1 -34.31 66.93 -2.89
C VAL A 1 -33.18 66.12 -3.49
N THR A 2 -32.11 66.81 -3.81
CA THR A 2 -30.87 66.14 -4.33
C THR A 2 -29.70 66.52 -3.43
N ASN A 3 -28.90 65.54 -3.07
CA ASN A 3 -27.66 65.71 -2.29
C ASN A 3 -26.41 65.37 -3.12
N GLY A 4 -26.56 65.32 -4.47
CA GLY A 4 -25.49 64.78 -5.36
C GLY A 4 -25.29 63.28 -5.32
N GLU A 5 -25.71 62.62 -4.26
CA GLU A 5 -25.62 61.19 -4.07
C GLU A 5 -26.95 60.43 -4.27
N PHE A 6 -28.08 61.09 -3.93
CA PHE A 6 -29.43 60.52 -4.14
C PHE A 6 -30.44 61.57 -4.60
N LEU A 7 -31.53 61.11 -5.26
CA LEU A 7 -32.63 61.88 -5.71
C LEU A 7 -33.93 61.39 -5.04
N VAL A 8 -34.68 62.33 -4.44
CA VAL A 8 -36.07 62.16 -4.02
C VAL A 8 -36.92 63.26 -4.68
N GLN A 9 -37.81 62.83 -5.54
CA GLN A 9 -38.76 63.78 -6.16
C GLN A 9 -40.18 63.25 -6.04
N GLY A 10 -41.14 64.22 -5.88
CA GLY A 10 -42.55 63.93 -5.80
C GLY A 10 -43.32 64.86 -6.75
N GLN A 11 -44.32 64.33 -7.44
CA GLN A 11 -45.19 65.05 -8.28
C GLN A 11 -46.64 64.67 -7.98
N ALA A 12 -47.49 65.68 -7.68
CA ALA A 12 -48.91 65.44 -7.47
C ALA A 12 -49.65 65.42 -8.83
N GLN A 13 -50.47 64.33 -8.97
CA GLN A 13 -51.35 64.12 -10.15
C GLN A 13 -52.75 63.79 -9.61
N GLY A 14 -53.62 64.88 -9.47
CA GLY A 14 -54.89 64.66 -8.83
C GLY A 14 -54.82 64.30 -7.39
N GLU A 15 -55.44 63.17 -6.98
CA GLU A 15 -55.40 62.66 -5.63
C GLU A 15 -54.15 61.77 -5.39
N ASP A 16 -53.37 61.46 -6.40
CA ASP A 16 -52.19 60.63 -6.34
C ASP A 16 -50.91 61.47 -6.25
N LEU A 17 -49.99 61.02 -5.45
CA LEU A 17 -48.62 61.53 -5.36
C LEU A 17 -47.68 60.48 -5.95
N ALA A 18 -47.05 60.79 -7.09
CA ALA A 18 -45.97 59.98 -7.64
C ALA A 18 -44.66 60.35 -6.91
N VAL A 19 -43.99 59.36 -6.35
CA VAL A 19 -42.72 59.50 -5.63
C VAL A 19 -41.67 58.67 -6.36
N GLU A 20 -40.57 59.28 -6.69
CA GLU A 20 -39.41 58.65 -7.30
C GLU A 20 -38.22 58.77 -6.35
N LEU A 21 -37.62 57.61 -6.03
CA LEU A 21 -36.38 57.49 -5.30
C LEU A 21 -35.29 56.92 -6.19
N ARG A 22 -34.11 57.52 -6.20
CA ARG A 22 -32.95 57.05 -6.92
C ARG A 22 -31.74 57.07 -6.02
N ARG A 23 -31.05 55.92 -5.89
CA ARG A 23 -29.84 55.75 -5.09
C ARG A 23 -29.97 56.24 -3.64
N PHE A 24 -31.09 55.91 -2.99
CA PHE A 24 -31.31 56.25 -1.61
C PHE A 24 -30.61 55.22 -0.68
N ASP A 25 -29.70 55.66 0.15
CA ASP A 25 -29.01 54.78 1.10
C ASP A 25 -29.92 54.44 2.28
N LEU A 26 -30.33 53.16 2.38
CA LEU A 26 -31.19 52.70 3.47
C LEU A 26 -30.48 52.72 4.82
N GLY A 27 -29.17 52.71 4.87
CA GLY A 27 -28.38 52.80 6.10
C GLY A 27 -28.69 54.05 6.89
N TRP A 28 -29.11 55.17 6.25
CA TRP A 28 -29.49 56.40 6.92
C TRP A 28 -30.71 56.26 7.81
N LEU A 29 -31.59 55.29 7.53
CA LEU A 29 -32.78 55.02 8.33
C LEU A 29 -32.51 54.21 9.59
N ALA A 30 -31.31 53.64 9.73
CA ALA A 30 -30.88 52.79 10.83
C ALA A 30 -31.94 51.75 11.24
N LEU A 31 -32.59 51.12 10.24
CA LEU A 31 -33.62 50.12 10.44
C LEU A 31 -32.99 48.82 10.91
N HIS A 32 -33.42 48.36 12.09
CA HIS A 32 -32.97 47.06 12.64
C HIS A 32 -34.16 46.10 12.71
N PRO A 33 -33.92 44.79 12.54
CA PRO A 33 -34.98 43.78 12.76
C PRO A 33 -35.44 43.86 14.21
N ILE A 34 -36.75 43.96 14.46
CA ILE A 34 -37.35 44.15 15.77
C ILE A 34 -36.97 43.02 16.76
N GLN A 35 -36.90 41.78 16.26
CA GLN A 35 -36.61 40.59 17.10
C GLN A 35 -35.13 40.24 17.17
N ARG A 36 -34.29 40.76 16.26
CA ARG A 36 -32.88 40.45 16.13
C ARG A 36 -32.05 41.69 15.83
N PRO A 37 -32.00 42.65 16.73
CA PRO A 37 -31.20 43.88 16.54
C PRO A 37 -29.68 43.58 16.45
N ASP A 38 -29.24 42.42 16.93
CA ASP A 38 -27.88 41.92 16.85
C ASP A 38 -27.40 41.66 15.42
N LEU A 39 -28.32 41.48 14.45
CA LEU A 39 -27.97 41.28 13.06
C LEU A 39 -27.44 42.54 12.37
N GLY A 40 -27.62 43.70 12.97
CA GLY A 40 -27.20 45.01 12.45
C GLY A 40 -28.27 45.70 11.59
N PRO A 41 -28.02 46.93 11.11
CA PRO A 41 -28.96 47.72 10.34
C PRO A 41 -29.13 47.20 8.93
N LEU A 42 -30.30 47.44 8.35
CA LEU A 42 -30.58 47.25 6.95
C LEU A 42 -29.86 48.30 6.12
N GLY A 43 -29.07 47.85 5.14
CA GLY A 43 -28.31 48.72 4.20
C GLY A 43 -28.58 48.40 2.74
N GLY A 44 -28.06 49.25 1.89
CA GLY A 44 -28.14 49.10 0.43
C GLY A 44 -28.69 50.34 -0.26
N TRP A 45 -28.61 50.41 -1.59
CA TRP A 45 -29.02 51.52 -2.38
C TRP A 45 -30.41 51.25 -2.98
N LEU A 46 -31.43 51.98 -2.48
CA LEU A 46 -32.84 51.87 -2.88
C LEU A 46 -33.15 52.77 -4.08
N GLU A 47 -33.73 52.14 -5.10
CA GLU A 47 -34.46 52.81 -6.17
C GLU A 47 -35.93 52.38 -6.07
N ALA A 48 -36.85 53.30 -6.11
CA ALA A 48 -38.29 53.03 -6.06
C ALA A 48 -39.11 54.04 -6.81
N ASP A 49 -40.12 53.51 -7.49
CA ASP A 49 -41.18 54.31 -8.12
C ASP A 49 -42.51 53.96 -7.42
N ALA A 50 -43.07 54.95 -6.69
CA ALA A 50 -44.26 54.72 -5.90
C ALA A 50 -45.37 55.70 -6.31
N ARG A 51 -46.59 55.16 -6.28
CA ARG A 51 -47.82 56.03 -6.34
C ARG A 51 -48.53 55.89 -5.01
N VAL A 52 -48.82 57.05 -4.40
CA VAL A 52 -49.49 57.10 -3.13
C VAL A 52 -50.80 57.89 -3.35
N ASN A 53 -51.92 57.20 -3.18
CA ASN A 53 -53.21 57.87 -3.09
C ASN A 53 -53.40 58.31 -1.63
N LEU A 54 -53.54 59.61 -1.42
CA LEU A 54 -53.59 60.19 -0.09
C LEU A 54 -55.05 60.38 0.39
N TYR A 55 -56.02 60.03 -0.41
CA TYR A 55 -57.44 60.25 -0.01
C TYR A 55 -58.14 58.89 0.19
N PRO A 56 -58.77 58.65 1.33
CA PRO A 56 -58.73 59.49 2.54
C PRO A 56 -57.41 59.41 3.32
N TRP A 57 -57.00 60.51 3.89
CA TRP A 57 -55.74 60.61 4.65
C TRP A 57 -55.64 59.60 5.81
N SER A 58 -56.79 59.12 6.32
CA SER A 58 -56.82 58.04 7.36
C SER A 58 -56.48 56.67 6.83
N ASN A 59 -56.48 56.49 5.50
CA ASN A 59 -56.25 55.20 4.90
C ASN A 59 -55.64 55.36 3.50
N PRO A 60 -54.39 55.76 3.38
CA PRO A 60 -53.70 55.91 2.11
C PRO A 60 -53.53 54.55 1.40
N ALA A 61 -53.61 54.60 0.04
CA ALA A 61 -53.21 53.46 -0.78
C ALA A 61 -51.83 53.68 -1.43
N VAL A 62 -50.97 52.74 -1.41
CA VAL A 62 -49.61 52.78 -1.97
C VAL A 62 -49.43 51.64 -2.95
N THR A 63 -48.88 51.94 -4.13
CA THR A 63 -48.30 50.94 -5.05
C THR A 63 -46.88 51.40 -5.38
N ALA A 64 -45.91 50.52 -5.19
CA ALA A 64 -44.51 50.82 -5.43
C ALA A 64 -43.81 49.65 -6.13
N SER A 65 -42.99 49.96 -7.08
CA SER A 65 -41.94 49.01 -7.55
C SER A 65 -40.60 49.45 -6.97
N PHE A 66 -39.81 48.53 -6.49
CA PHE A 66 -38.52 48.84 -5.88
C PHE A 66 -37.42 47.91 -6.32
N ARG A 67 -36.21 48.45 -6.31
CA ARG A 67 -34.95 47.72 -6.47
C ARG A 67 -33.99 48.22 -5.41
N LEU A 68 -33.44 47.29 -4.66
CA LEU A 68 -32.41 47.54 -3.67
C LEU A 68 -31.12 46.86 -4.14
N ASP A 69 -30.13 47.66 -4.49
CA ASP A 69 -28.82 47.18 -4.92
C ASP A 69 -27.93 47.02 -3.67
N ARG A 70 -27.22 45.90 -3.63
CA ARG A 70 -26.39 45.47 -2.51
C ARG A 70 -27.13 45.51 -1.15
N PRO A 71 -28.31 44.87 -1.08
CA PRO A 71 -29.01 44.78 0.18
C PRO A 71 -28.09 44.09 1.22
N SER A 72 -28.04 44.66 2.41
CA SER A 72 -27.27 44.10 3.50
C SER A 72 -28.04 44.16 4.82
N LEU A 73 -27.82 43.16 5.67
CA LEU A 73 -28.32 43.09 7.01
C LEU A 73 -27.15 42.74 7.94
N GLY A 74 -26.47 43.78 8.43
CA GLY A 74 -25.18 43.59 9.09
C GLY A 74 -24.12 43.00 8.17
N ALA A 75 -23.64 41.79 8.52
CA ALA A 75 -22.66 41.07 7.72
C ALA A 75 -23.26 40.30 6.54
N ILE A 76 -24.57 40.08 6.52
CA ILE A 76 -25.26 39.36 5.44
C ILE A 76 -25.49 40.33 4.28
N ALA A 77 -24.98 40.03 3.10
CA ALA A 77 -25.10 40.86 1.92
C ALA A 77 -25.53 40.04 0.70
N ALA A 78 -26.37 40.66 -0.17
CA ALA A 78 -26.79 40.08 -1.44
C ALA A 78 -26.54 41.05 -2.60
N GLN A 79 -26.69 40.60 -3.82
CA GLN A 79 -26.46 41.45 -5.01
C GLN A 79 -27.58 42.44 -5.26
N ASN A 80 -28.82 41.98 -5.29
CA ASN A 80 -29.97 42.83 -5.47
C ASN A 80 -31.24 42.20 -4.90
N LEU A 81 -32.19 43.08 -4.58
CA LEU A 81 -33.54 42.73 -4.13
C LEU A 81 -34.52 43.58 -4.94
N THR A 82 -35.48 42.95 -5.59
CA THR A 82 -36.52 43.64 -6.39
C THR A 82 -37.89 43.16 -5.95
N GLY A 83 -38.91 43.98 -6.16
CA GLY A 83 -40.28 43.63 -5.85
C GLY A 83 -41.31 44.74 -6.13
N GLN A 84 -42.56 44.38 -5.96
CA GLN A 84 -43.68 45.29 -6.04
C GLN A 84 -44.46 45.26 -4.75
N LEU A 85 -44.67 46.40 -4.13
CA LEU A 85 -45.39 46.57 -2.88
C LEU A 85 -46.72 47.27 -3.13
N GLY A 86 -47.82 46.64 -2.69
CA GLY A 86 -49.13 47.25 -2.63
C GLY A 86 -49.53 47.40 -1.17
N TYR A 87 -50.14 48.52 -0.82
CA TYR A 87 -50.74 48.75 0.50
C TYR A 87 -52.09 49.39 0.32
N ARG A 88 -53.14 48.86 0.95
CA ARG A 88 -54.49 49.37 0.96
C ARG A 88 -55.24 48.71 2.14
N ASP A 89 -56.06 49.55 2.80
CA ASP A 89 -56.99 49.13 3.90
C ASP A 89 -56.30 48.31 5.00
N GLY A 90 -55.07 48.73 5.37
CA GLY A 90 -54.33 48.06 6.40
C GLY A 90 -53.66 46.76 5.96
N GLN A 91 -53.80 46.38 4.68
CA GLN A 91 -53.20 45.24 4.10
C GLN A 91 -52.01 45.61 3.22
N ALA A 92 -50.90 44.99 3.40
CA ALA A 92 -49.70 45.07 2.58
C ALA A 92 -49.55 43.78 1.74
N LEU A 93 -49.28 43.94 0.44
CA LEU A 93 -49.02 42.83 -0.48
C LEU A 93 -47.69 43.04 -1.20
N LEU A 94 -46.81 42.05 -1.09
CA LEU A 94 -45.54 42.05 -1.79
C LEU A 94 -45.61 40.98 -2.90
N THR A 95 -45.42 41.38 -4.14
CA THR A 95 -45.47 40.51 -5.31
C THR A 95 -44.22 40.65 -6.18
N GLY A 96 -43.90 39.62 -6.93
CA GLY A 96 -42.76 39.64 -7.85
C GLY A 96 -41.41 39.89 -7.15
N GLY A 97 -41.34 39.53 -5.86
CA GLY A 97 -40.10 39.68 -5.11
C GLY A 97 -39.01 38.71 -5.62
N ALA A 98 -37.80 39.25 -5.79
CA ALA A 98 -36.67 38.47 -6.19
C ALA A 98 -35.40 38.96 -5.45
N LEU A 99 -34.76 38.09 -4.73
CA LEU A 99 -33.48 38.29 -4.06
C LEU A 99 -32.40 37.47 -4.77
N ALA A 100 -31.43 38.14 -5.36
CA ALA A 100 -30.25 37.48 -5.92
C ALA A 100 -29.10 37.58 -4.91
N LEU A 101 -28.65 36.44 -4.39
CA LEU A 101 -27.45 36.36 -3.56
C LEU A 101 -26.19 36.45 -4.43
N THR A 102 -26.16 35.67 -5.50
CA THR A 102 -25.12 35.61 -6.52
C THR A 102 -25.77 35.63 -7.92
N PRO A 103 -25.03 35.70 -9.03
CA PRO A 103 -25.63 35.59 -10.36
C PRO A 103 -26.35 34.25 -10.60
N THR A 104 -25.95 33.21 -9.88
CA THR A 104 -26.47 31.84 -10.02
C THR A 104 -27.51 31.46 -8.98
N THR A 105 -27.55 32.15 -7.84
CA THR A 105 -28.46 31.84 -6.72
C THR A 105 -29.48 32.92 -6.51
N ARG A 106 -30.74 32.61 -6.81
CA ARG A 106 -31.88 33.53 -6.72
C ARG A 106 -33.04 32.92 -5.93
N PHE A 107 -33.65 33.74 -5.07
CA PHE A 107 -34.88 33.44 -4.35
C PHE A 107 -36.01 34.34 -4.87
N LEU A 108 -37.15 33.72 -5.13
CA LEU A 108 -38.39 34.41 -5.40
C LEU A 108 -39.23 34.43 -4.15
N PHE A 109 -39.88 35.54 -3.88
CA PHE A 109 -40.73 35.65 -2.70
C PHE A 109 -41.97 36.49 -2.97
N THR A 110 -43.03 36.11 -2.26
CA THR A 110 -44.27 36.86 -2.15
C THR A 110 -44.60 37.03 -0.68
N GLY A 111 -45.36 38.04 -0.34
CA GLY A 111 -45.72 38.25 1.05
C GLY A 111 -47.02 39.01 1.17
N GLU A 112 -47.77 38.68 2.20
CA GLU A 112 -48.97 39.40 2.59
C GLU A 112 -48.87 39.81 4.07
N GLY A 113 -49.32 40.98 4.38
CA GLY A 113 -49.29 41.48 5.74
C GLY A 113 -50.54 42.26 6.09
N GLN A 114 -51.05 42.07 7.27
CA GLN A 114 -52.08 42.93 7.87
C GLN A 114 -51.44 43.75 8.99
N LEU A 115 -51.62 45.06 8.96
CA LEU A 115 -50.97 45.95 9.88
C LEU A 115 -51.88 46.31 11.08
N PHE A 116 -53.21 46.35 10.86
CA PHE A 116 -54.21 46.69 11.88
C PHE A 116 -55.36 45.72 11.91
N PRO A 117 -56.04 45.44 13.01
CA PRO A 117 -55.76 45.97 14.39
C PRO A 117 -54.64 45.22 15.08
N GLN A 118 -54.28 43.99 14.65
CA GLN A 118 -53.14 43.21 15.05
C GLN A 118 -52.32 42.88 13.81
N TRP A 119 -51.03 43.12 13.90
CA TRP A 119 -50.13 42.83 12.77
C TRP A 119 -49.91 41.33 12.61
N ARG A 120 -50.00 40.89 11.38
CA ARG A 120 -49.62 39.53 10.97
C ARG A 120 -49.00 39.62 9.56
N ALA A 121 -48.05 38.72 9.32
CA ALA A 121 -47.41 38.63 8.03
C ALA A 121 -47.22 37.14 7.63
N ARG A 122 -47.40 36.89 6.35
CA ARG A 122 -47.10 35.63 5.73
C ARG A 122 -46.18 35.89 4.54
N ALA A 123 -45.15 35.08 4.38
CA ALA A 123 -44.26 35.14 3.23
C ALA A 123 -44.04 33.75 2.68
N GLU A 124 -43.98 33.64 1.36
CA GLU A 124 -43.61 32.43 0.65
C GLU A 124 -42.32 32.71 -0.12
N ILE A 125 -41.31 31.92 0.09
CA ILE A 125 -40.00 32.01 -0.53
C ILE A 125 -39.78 30.73 -1.31
N SER A 126 -39.38 30.84 -2.57
CA SER A 126 -39.06 29.70 -3.42
C SER A 126 -37.73 29.91 -4.14
N THR A 127 -37.08 28.82 -4.44
CA THR A 127 -35.87 28.83 -5.25
C THR A 127 -35.85 27.64 -6.18
N ASP A 128 -35.16 27.80 -7.30
CA ASP A 128 -34.86 26.74 -8.24
C ASP A 128 -33.36 26.69 -8.47
N ASN A 129 -32.76 25.53 -8.04
CA ASN A 129 -31.32 25.27 -8.15
C ASN A 129 -30.40 26.33 -7.50
N ALA A 130 -30.76 26.86 -6.32
CA ALA A 130 -29.86 27.72 -5.54
C ALA A 130 -28.64 26.90 -5.06
N GLN A 131 -27.45 27.47 -5.21
CA GLN A 131 -26.24 26.79 -4.76
C GLN A 131 -26.13 26.88 -3.23
N PHE A 132 -26.01 25.74 -2.56
CA PHE A 132 -25.97 25.69 -1.10
C PHE A 132 -24.76 26.44 -0.52
N GLN A 133 -23.65 26.42 -1.20
CA GLN A 133 -22.43 27.14 -0.86
C GLN A 133 -22.64 28.64 -0.85
N ASP A 134 -23.37 29.19 -1.84
CA ASP A 134 -23.70 30.63 -1.87
C ASP A 134 -24.54 31.03 -0.65
N ILE A 135 -25.45 30.14 -0.21
CA ILE A 135 -26.30 30.38 0.96
C ILE A 135 -25.44 30.42 2.23
N LEU A 136 -24.59 29.41 2.43
CA LEU A 136 -23.70 29.34 3.60
C LEU A 136 -22.77 30.53 3.67
N GLN A 137 -22.11 30.88 2.59
CA GLN A 137 -21.21 32.03 2.50
C GLN A 137 -21.93 33.34 2.81
N THR A 138 -23.14 33.53 2.26
CA THR A 138 -23.96 34.72 2.55
C THR A 138 -24.34 34.82 4.02
N LEU A 139 -24.61 33.70 4.67
CA LEU A 139 -24.90 33.61 6.10
C LEU A 139 -23.63 33.69 6.98
N GLY A 140 -22.43 33.67 6.37
CA GLY A 140 -21.15 33.66 7.10
C GLY A 140 -20.91 32.38 7.89
N VAL A 141 -21.39 31.24 7.34
CA VAL A 141 -21.23 29.91 7.90
C VAL A 141 -20.13 29.19 7.14
N TYR A 142 -19.00 28.99 7.76
CA TYR A 142 -17.82 28.34 7.19
C TYR A 142 -17.49 27.02 7.91
N ASP A 143 -17.79 26.95 9.20
CA ASP A 143 -17.56 25.75 9.99
C ASP A 143 -18.79 25.36 10.84
N TYR A 144 -18.71 24.18 11.49
CA TYR A 144 -19.82 23.68 12.33
C TYR A 144 -20.07 24.54 13.57
N GLY A 145 -19.05 25.24 14.07
CA GLY A 145 -19.19 26.18 15.18
C GLY A 145 -20.02 27.40 14.80
N ASP A 146 -20.00 27.81 13.51
CA ASP A 146 -20.80 28.92 13.01
C ASP A 146 -22.30 28.62 13.01
N LEU A 147 -22.68 27.34 12.75
CA LEU A 147 -24.10 26.93 12.86
C LEU A 147 -24.67 27.21 14.24
N GLY A 148 -23.92 26.89 15.30
CA GLY A 148 -24.31 27.20 16.67
C GLY A 148 -24.46 28.72 16.93
N ARG A 149 -23.61 29.52 16.28
CA ARG A 149 -23.65 30.99 16.38
C ARG A 149 -24.83 31.62 15.65
N LEU A 150 -25.32 31.05 14.58
CA LEU A 150 -26.55 31.51 13.92
C LEU A 150 -27.79 31.47 14.83
N LEU A 151 -27.83 30.47 15.73
CA LEU A 151 -28.97 30.24 16.62
C LEU A 151 -28.87 31.08 17.92
N GLN A 152 -27.69 31.66 18.24
CA GLN A 152 -27.47 32.47 19.41
C GLN A 152 -27.42 33.96 19.06
N PRO A 153 -27.98 34.85 19.90
CA PRO A 153 -27.79 36.30 19.74
C PRO A 153 -26.32 36.65 19.74
N ARG A 154 -25.86 37.37 18.69
CA ARG A 154 -24.47 37.84 18.64
C ARG A 154 -24.28 38.92 19.75
N THR A 155 -23.39 38.67 20.69
CA THR A 155 -22.85 39.73 21.50
C THR A 155 -21.90 40.55 20.63
N PRO A 156 -22.08 41.89 20.48
CA PRO A 156 -21.16 42.69 19.70
C PRO A 156 -19.76 42.58 20.32
N GLY A 157 -18.81 42.01 19.58
CA GLY A 157 -17.40 42.01 19.96
C GLY A 157 -16.87 43.42 20.00
N GLN A 158 -15.91 43.69 20.85
CA GLN A 158 -15.21 44.99 20.88
C GLN A 158 -14.31 45.06 19.64
N SER A 159 -14.12 46.24 19.05
CA SER A 159 -13.26 46.46 17.88
C SER A 159 -11.79 46.05 18.07
N THR A 160 -11.39 45.75 19.29
CA THR A 160 -10.09 45.18 19.68
C THR A 160 -9.96 43.69 19.39
N ASP A 161 -11.06 42.99 19.13
CA ASP A 161 -11.07 41.57 18.85
C ASP A 161 -10.75 41.24 17.36
N LEU A 162 -10.78 42.28 16.51
CA LEU A 162 -10.35 42.19 15.12
C LEU A 162 -8.81 42.33 15.09
N ALA A 163 -8.11 41.20 15.08
CA ALA A 163 -6.70 41.19 14.68
C ALA A 163 -6.61 41.77 13.27
N VAL A 164 -6.04 42.98 13.15
CA VAL A 164 -5.77 43.62 11.85
C VAL A 164 -4.69 42.81 11.16
N HIS A 165 -5.07 41.77 10.46
CA HIS A 165 -4.20 41.12 9.50
C HIS A 165 -4.19 42.00 8.26
N SER A 166 -3.20 42.84 8.14
CA SER A 166 -2.89 43.53 6.89
C SER A 166 -2.47 42.52 5.84
N VAL A 167 -3.44 41.97 5.15
CA VAL A 167 -3.20 41.09 3.98
C VAL A 167 -2.81 42.01 2.84
N GLY A 168 -1.52 42.14 2.61
CA GLY A 168 -0.93 42.88 1.50
C GLY A 168 -0.70 44.37 1.78
N ASN A 169 0.55 44.80 1.68
CA ASN A 169 0.88 46.24 1.58
C ASN A 169 0.72 46.61 0.08
N PRO A 170 -0.24 47.51 -0.28
CA PRO A 170 -0.40 47.95 -1.67
C PRO A 170 0.84 48.61 -2.27
N GLN A 171 1.78 49.05 -1.42
CA GLN A 171 3.04 49.64 -1.82
C GLN A 171 4.22 48.64 -1.89
N ALA A 172 3.98 47.37 -1.60
CA ALA A 172 5.03 46.37 -1.71
C ALA A 172 5.43 46.09 -3.18
N PRO A 173 6.70 45.86 -3.50
CA PRO A 173 7.14 45.49 -4.84
C PRO A 173 6.33 44.34 -5.41
N LEU A 174 6.02 44.38 -6.70
CA LEU A 174 5.22 43.35 -7.41
C LEU A 174 5.74 41.92 -7.18
N LEU A 175 7.05 41.77 -7.01
CA LEU A 175 7.68 40.47 -6.73
C LEU A 175 7.26 39.90 -5.34
N ASN A 176 7.12 40.76 -4.33
CA ASN A 176 6.67 40.36 -3.01
C ASN A 176 5.17 40.01 -3.01
N GLN A 177 4.35 40.76 -3.77
CA GLN A 177 2.93 40.45 -3.95
C GLN A 177 2.74 39.12 -4.67
N ALA A 178 3.55 38.83 -5.70
CA ALA A 178 3.54 37.55 -6.40
C ALA A 178 3.99 36.37 -5.48
N THR A 179 4.94 36.62 -4.57
CA THR A 179 5.39 35.60 -3.61
C THR A 179 4.30 35.29 -2.56
N ILE A 180 3.63 36.33 -2.05
CA ILE A 180 2.50 36.18 -1.14
C ILE A 180 1.35 35.45 -1.83
N ALA A 181 1.00 35.83 -3.08
CA ALA A 181 -0.05 35.16 -3.85
C ALA A 181 0.28 33.68 -4.10
N ARG A 182 1.55 33.33 -4.38
CA ARG A 182 1.99 31.92 -4.49
C ARG A 182 1.92 31.18 -3.16
N ALA A 183 2.29 31.82 -2.07
CA ALA A 183 2.21 31.22 -0.74
C ALA A 183 0.74 30.96 -0.36
N LEU A 184 -0.17 31.92 -0.60
CA LEU A 184 -1.60 31.76 -0.38
C LEU A 184 -2.20 30.66 -1.27
N ALA A 185 -1.83 30.61 -2.55
CA ALA A 185 -2.26 29.53 -3.46
C ALA A 185 -1.72 28.15 -3.04
N THR A 186 -0.53 28.11 -2.43
CA THR A 186 0.04 26.87 -1.90
C THR A 186 -0.66 26.44 -0.61
N LEU A 187 -0.94 27.39 0.29
CA LEU A 187 -1.72 27.14 1.51
C LEU A 187 -3.15 26.71 1.16
N GLY A 188 -3.78 27.32 0.16
CA GLY A 188 -5.10 26.90 -0.33
C GLY A 188 -5.08 25.45 -0.88
N ARG A 189 -4.05 25.09 -1.65
CA ARG A 189 -3.90 23.70 -2.14
C ARG A 189 -3.62 22.71 -1.01
N LEU A 190 -2.82 23.08 -0.03
CA LEU A 190 -2.57 22.23 1.14
C LEU A 190 -3.82 22.12 2.01
N GLY A 191 -4.58 23.21 2.17
CA GLY A 191 -5.88 23.21 2.84
C GLY A 191 -6.87 22.28 2.15
N GLN A 192 -7.02 22.36 0.83
CA GLN A 192 -7.86 21.45 0.05
C GLN A 192 -7.39 20.00 0.14
N GLN A 193 -6.08 19.75 0.13
CA GLN A 193 -5.55 18.40 0.31
C GLN A 193 -5.81 17.85 1.71
N GLN A 194 -5.78 18.69 2.74
CA GLN A 194 -6.14 18.31 4.11
C GLN A 194 -7.64 18.12 4.27
N SER A 195 -8.47 18.97 3.67
CA SER A 195 -9.92 18.85 3.69
C SER A 195 -10.38 17.58 2.96
N ASN A 196 -9.80 17.29 1.80
CA ASN A 196 -10.06 16.04 1.07
C ASN A 196 -9.60 14.76 1.81
N ARG A 197 -8.81 14.90 2.88
CA ARG A 197 -8.42 13.80 3.78
C ARG A 197 -9.18 13.79 5.09
N ALA A 198 -9.91 14.86 5.40
CA ALA A 198 -10.65 14.96 6.66
C ALA A 198 -11.80 13.94 6.71
N LEU A 199 -11.97 13.33 7.88
CA LEU A 199 -13.07 12.41 8.19
C LEU A 199 -14.42 13.08 8.01
N VAL A 200 -14.54 14.29 8.51
CA VAL A 200 -15.70 15.15 8.36
C VAL A 200 -15.20 16.38 7.62
N PRO A 201 -15.51 16.51 6.32
CA PRO A 201 -15.12 17.69 5.56
C PRO A 201 -15.70 18.97 6.18
N SER A 202 -15.16 20.12 5.85
CA SER A 202 -15.70 21.37 6.31
C SER A 202 -17.05 21.65 5.66
N LEU A 203 -17.87 22.55 6.25
CA LEU A 203 -19.11 22.98 5.60
C LEU A 203 -18.87 23.78 4.31
N GLU A 204 -17.68 24.36 4.16
CA GLU A 204 -17.26 25.03 2.92
C GLU A 204 -17.14 24.06 1.73
N ASP A 205 -16.88 22.79 1.99
CA ASP A 205 -16.74 21.77 0.97
C ASP A 205 -18.08 21.12 0.57
N LEU A 206 -19.19 21.62 1.14
CA LEU A 206 -20.52 21.12 0.82
C LEU A 206 -21.06 21.83 -0.42
N GLU A 207 -21.14 21.12 -1.52
CA GLU A 207 -21.61 21.62 -2.82
C GLU A 207 -22.96 20.96 -3.18
N GLY A 208 -23.77 21.66 -3.97
CA GLY A 208 -25.04 21.13 -4.49
C GLY A 208 -26.09 22.19 -4.72
N GLY A 209 -27.04 21.88 -5.60
CA GLY A 209 -28.18 22.71 -5.89
C GLY A 209 -29.38 22.36 -5.03
N VAL A 210 -30.12 23.36 -4.57
CA VAL A 210 -31.35 23.25 -3.77
C VAL A 210 -32.50 23.93 -4.46
N SER A 211 -33.62 23.20 -4.62
CA SER A 211 -34.87 23.74 -5.10
C SER A 211 -35.98 23.51 -4.08
N GLY A 212 -36.89 24.47 -3.88
CA GLY A 212 -37.96 24.25 -2.94
C GLY A 212 -38.67 25.53 -2.48
N ARG A 213 -39.43 25.36 -1.42
CA ARG A 213 -40.27 26.42 -0.83
C ARG A 213 -40.09 26.48 0.66
N LEU A 214 -40.20 27.74 1.15
CA LEU A 214 -40.25 28.09 2.56
C LEU A 214 -41.44 29.01 2.79
N SER A 215 -42.40 28.63 3.60
CA SER A 215 -43.52 29.46 4.03
C SER A 215 -43.27 29.97 5.46
N LEU A 216 -43.31 31.27 5.64
CA LEU A 216 -43.13 31.92 6.93
C LEU A 216 -44.43 32.54 7.42
N ASN A 217 -44.80 32.33 8.66
CA ASN A 217 -45.96 32.95 9.32
C ASN A 217 -45.51 33.61 10.63
N ILE A 218 -45.87 34.85 10.78
CA ILE A 218 -45.58 35.61 12.01
C ILE A 218 -46.74 36.47 12.36
N ALA A 219 -47.12 36.57 13.62
CA ALA A 219 -48.17 37.41 14.10
C ALA A 219 -47.81 37.99 15.46
N GLN A 220 -48.46 39.13 15.81
CA GLN A 220 -48.26 39.79 17.07
C GLN A 220 -48.55 38.87 18.26
N GLY A 221 -47.58 38.65 19.12
CA GLY A 221 -47.70 37.82 20.31
C GLY A 221 -47.66 36.29 20.01
N GLN A 222 -47.37 35.91 18.79
CA GLN A 222 -47.18 34.51 18.40
C GLN A 222 -45.72 34.23 18.03
N ASP A 223 -45.28 33.03 18.22
CA ASP A 223 -43.96 32.55 17.76
C ASP A 223 -43.90 32.46 16.22
N LEU A 224 -42.71 32.55 15.69
CA LEU A 224 -42.45 32.35 14.29
C LEU A 224 -42.82 30.91 13.89
N GLY A 225 -43.69 30.76 12.89
CA GLY A 225 -43.98 29.52 12.22
C GLY A 225 -43.30 29.51 10.85
N ALA A 226 -42.66 28.39 10.49
CA ALA A 226 -42.14 28.17 9.16
C ALA A 226 -42.42 26.75 8.71
N GLU A 227 -42.77 26.57 7.44
CA GLU A 227 -42.86 25.26 6.78
C GLU A 227 -41.89 25.26 5.60
N PHE A 228 -41.13 24.18 5.42
CA PHE A 228 -40.19 24.05 4.33
C PHE A 228 -40.28 22.71 3.64
N SER A 229 -40.03 22.73 2.34
CA SER A 229 -39.88 21.56 1.50
C SER A 229 -38.81 21.84 0.45
N PHE A 230 -37.67 21.20 0.59
CA PHE A 230 -36.53 21.36 -0.30
C PHE A 230 -36.13 20.00 -0.90
N THR A 231 -35.72 20.06 -2.15
CA THR A 231 -35.09 18.96 -2.87
C THR A 231 -33.74 19.43 -3.40
N GLY A 232 -32.76 18.55 -3.39
CA GLY A 232 -31.44 18.89 -3.92
C GLY A 232 -30.95 17.82 -4.88
N GLN A 233 -30.02 18.20 -5.75
CA GLN A 233 -29.40 17.33 -6.73
C GLN A 233 -27.90 17.65 -6.82
N ASN A 234 -27.09 16.66 -7.25
CA ASN A 234 -25.65 16.80 -7.45
C ASN A 234 -24.94 17.31 -6.20
N TRP A 235 -25.13 16.63 -5.09
CA TRP A 235 -24.54 17.00 -3.83
C TRP A 235 -23.18 16.32 -3.65
N ALA A 236 -22.17 17.10 -3.34
CA ALA A 236 -20.85 16.63 -2.96
C ALA A 236 -20.41 17.27 -1.64
N TRP A 237 -19.65 16.55 -0.85
CA TRP A 237 -19.13 17.03 0.42
C TRP A 237 -17.69 16.56 0.63
N GLY A 238 -16.74 17.40 0.26
CA GLY A 238 -15.34 17.06 0.21
C GLY A 238 -15.09 15.89 -0.73
N ARG A 239 -14.68 14.73 -0.17
CA ARG A 239 -14.48 13.50 -0.95
C ARG A 239 -15.74 12.65 -1.17
N TYR A 240 -16.85 13.04 -0.57
CA TYR A 240 -18.12 12.31 -0.70
C TYR A 240 -18.92 12.89 -1.85
N ASP A 241 -19.14 12.11 -2.88
CA ASP A 241 -19.99 12.44 -4.00
C ASP A 241 -21.34 11.74 -3.81
N PHE A 242 -22.37 12.53 -3.63
CA PHE A 242 -23.74 12.06 -3.48
C PHE A 242 -24.49 12.38 -4.79
N ASP A 243 -24.27 11.59 -5.78
CA ASP A 243 -24.86 11.77 -7.14
C ASP A 243 -26.39 11.79 -7.17
N ASN A 244 -27.07 11.97 -5.99
CA ASN A 244 -28.48 11.67 -5.85
C ASN A 244 -29.28 12.65 -4.97
N GLN A 245 -30.54 12.35 -4.86
CA GLN A 245 -31.59 13.22 -4.38
C GLN A 245 -31.50 13.45 -2.86
N PHE A 246 -31.52 14.70 -2.49
CA PHE A 246 -31.74 15.19 -1.16
C PHE A 246 -33.20 15.64 -1.03
N LEU A 247 -33.90 15.22 0.03
CA LEU A 247 -35.22 15.68 0.41
C LEU A 247 -35.16 16.20 1.85
N ALA A 248 -35.58 17.44 2.06
CA ALA A 248 -35.75 18.00 3.40
C ALA A 248 -37.14 18.60 3.51
N GLN A 249 -37.98 18.07 4.38
CA GLN A 249 -39.28 18.58 4.70
C GLN A 249 -39.41 18.78 6.20
N GLY A 250 -40.10 19.83 6.61
CA GLY A 250 -40.32 20.07 8.02
C GLY A 250 -41.03 21.36 8.31
N GLN A 251 -41.21 21.59 9.58
CA GLN A 251 -41.82 22.81 10.10
C GLN A 251 -41.09 23.29 11.33
N LEU A 252 -40.97 24.57 11.46
CA LEU A 252 -40.52 25.28 12.65
C LEU A 252 -41.72 25.91 13.34
N GLN A 253 -41.91 25.60 14.62
CA GLN A 253 -42.95 26.21 15.43
C GLN A 253 -42.35 26.67 16.77
N GLY A 254 -42.13 27.96 16.87
CA GLY A 254 -41.38 28.54 17.97
C GLY A 254 -39.91 28.09 17.97
N GLN A 255 -39.56 27.27 18.95
CA GLN A 255 -38.19 26.76 19.11
C GLN A 255 -38.03 25.27 18.80
N VAL A 256 -39.06 24.68 18.18
CA VAL A 256 -39.04 23.25 17.79
C VAL A 256 -39.07 23.15 16.27
N LEU A 257 -38.06 22.47 15.74
CA LEU A 257 -37.94 22.12 14.34
C LEU A 257 -38.36 20.64 14.15
N SER A 258 -39.53 20.43 13.55
CA SER A 258 -40.04 19.10 13.21
C SER A 258 -39.58 18.73 11.80
N LEU A 259 -38.86 17.63 11.66
CA LEU A 259 -38.34 17.12 10.41
C LEU A 259 -39.24 15.96 9.92
N ASN A 260 -39.72 15.99 8.65
CA ASN A 260 -40.72 15.09 8.10
C ASN A 260 -40.44 14.70 6.61
N PRO A 261 -39.60 13.79 6.28
CA PRO A 261 -38.27 13.50 6.74
C PRO A 261 -37.22 14.44 6.15
N VAL A 262 -35.98 14.38 6.66
CA VAL A 262 -34.81 14.79 5.93
C VAL A 262 -34.11 13.51 5.46
N GLU A 263 -33.98 13.31 4.16
CA GLU A 263 -33.51 12.09 3.57
C GLU A 263 -32.47 12.36 2.47
N PHE A 264 -31.35 11.64 2.56
CA PHE A 264 -30.33 11.58 1.53
C PHE A 264 -30.33 10.18 0.91
N ARG A 265 -30.33 10.10 -0.40
CA ARG A 265 -30.24 8.83 -1.14
C ARG A 265 -29.09 8.85 -2.12
N ALA A 266 -28.30 7.79 -2.11
CA ALA A 266 -27.24 7.54 -3.07
C ALA A 266 -27.28 6.07 -3.51
N GLY A 267 -27.91 5.78 -4.66
CA GLY A 267 -28.19 4.41 -5.07
C GLY A 267 -29.06 3.69 -4.04
N GLU A 268 -28.54 2.60 -3.48
CA GLU A 268 -29.19 1.83 -2.40
C GLU A 268 -28.94 2.43 -1.00
N THR A 269 -28.01 3.38 -0.88
CA THR A 269 -27.71 4.03 0.40
C THR A 269 -28.79 5.04 0.77
N ARG A 270 -29.27 4.97 2.01
CA ARG A 270 -30.24 5.91 2.56
C ARG A 270 -29.78 6.41 3.92
N LEU A 271 -29.80 7.73 4.09
CA LEU A 271 -29.61 8.38 5.38
C LEU A 271 -30.89 9.18 5.69
N GLY A 272 -31.49 8.96 6.84
CA GLY A 272 -32.77 9.58 7.22
C GLY A 272 -32.72 10.20 8.61
N LEU A 273 -33.37 11.38 8.74
CA LEU A 273 -33.64 12.05 10.00
C LEU A 273 -35.14 12.35 10.07
N LEU A 274 -35.80 11.94 11.15
CA LEU A 274 -37.21 12.13 11.34
C LEU A 274 -37.49 12.48 12.81
N GLY A 275 -38.36 13.45 13.04
CA GLY A 275 -38.84 13.80 14.38
C GLY A 275 -38.51 15.26 14.77
N ASP A 276 -38.52 15.55 16.05
CA ASP A 276 -38.45 16.91 16.59
C ASP A 276 -37.08 17.23 17.17
N LEU A 277 -36.50 18.38 16.76
CA LEU A 277 -35.30 18.98 17.29
C LEU A 277 -35.66 20.30 18.00
N GLY A 278 -35.50 20.31 19.31
CA GLY A 278 -35.82 21.49 20.11
C GLY A 278 -34.70 21.92 21.03
N LEU A 279 -34.69 23.17 21.42
CA LEU A 279 -33.68 23.70 22.32
C LEU A 279 -33.74 23.03 23.71
N ALA A 280 -34.95 22.76 24.21
CA ALA A 280 -35.19 22.14 25.52
C ALA A 280 -35.35 20.63 25.46
N GLN A 281 -35.93 20.13 24.39
CA GLN A 281 -36.20 18.70 24.23
C GLN A 281 -36.22 18.34 22.75
N SER A 282 -35.51 17.29 22.42
CA SER A 282 -35.47 16.71 21.06
C SER A 282 -35.96 15.27 21.12
N ASN A 283 -36.49 14.78 20.00
CA ASN A 283 -36.85 13.39 19.78
C ASN A 283 -36.68 13.09 18.27
N LEU A 284 -35.47 12.74 17.87
CA LEU A 284 -35.11 12.46 16.49
C LEU A 284 -34.75 11.00 16.32
N ARG A 285 -35.24 10.37 15.25
CA ARG A 285 -34.79 9.10 14.74
C ARG A 285 -33.77 9.32 13.63
N VAL A 286 -32.63 8.68 13.76
CA VAL A 286 -31.53 8.69 12.80
C VAL A 286 -31.42 7.29 12.21
N GLU A 287 -31.50 7.19 10.90
CA GLU A 287 -31.39 5.92 10.17
C GLU A 287 -30.32 6.03 9.09
N ALA A 288 -29.47 5.02 8.99
CA ALA A 288 -28.61 4.81 7.84
C ALA A 288 -28.80 3.38 7.35
N ALA A 289 -29.14 3.21 6.09
CA ALA A 289 -29.30 1.90 5.48
C ALA A 289 -28.36 1.75 4.29
N ASN A 290 -27.76 0.56 4.17
CA ASN A 290 -26.90 0.16 3.06
C ASN A 290 -25.73 1.13 2.80
N LEU A 291 -25.17 1.75 3.84
CA LEU A 291 -23.99 2.61 3.68
C LEU A 291 -22.75 1.74 3.40
N PRO A 292 -22.07 1.91 2.25
CA PRO A 292 -20.91 1.10 1.93
C PRO A 292 -19.79 1.29 2.97
N LEU A 293 -19.38 0.18 3.60
CA LEU A 293 -18.33 0.22 4.64
C LEU A 293 -16.96 0.63 4.06
N THR A 294 -16.74 0.46 2.75
CA THR A 294 -15.55 0.95 2.05
C THR A 294 -15.37 2.46 2.19
N ALA A 295 -16.46 3.22 2.22
CA ALA A 295 -16.39 4.66 2.46
C ALA A 295 -15.85 4.96 3.87
N ALA A 296 -16.34 4.24 4.89
CA ALA A 296 -15.87 4.38 6.26
C ALA A 296 -14.44 3.85 6.46
N ALA A 297 -14.06 2.75 5.79
CA ALA A 297 -12.73 2.17 5.85
C ALA A 297 -11.65 3.10 5.23
N ASN A 298 -11.97 3.69 4.08
CA ASN A 298 -11.11 4.71 3.45
C ASN A 298 -10.94 5.95 4.33
N LEU A 299 -11.98 6.26 5.08
CA LEU A 299 -12.07 7.34 6.03
C LEU A 299 -11.11 7.16 7.22
N LEU A 300 -11.08 5.95 7.77
CA LEU A 300 -10.29 5.59 8.95
C LEU A 300 -8.86 5.14 8.58
N GLU A 301 -8.48 5.21 7.31
CA GLU A 301 -7.18 4.73 6.79
C GLU A 301 -6.88 3.29 7.24
N ILE A 302 -7.91 2.43 7.24
CA ILE A 302 -7.76 1.04 7.64
C ILE A 302 -6.85 0.33 6.62
N PRO A 303 -5.76 -0.31 7.06
CA PRO A 303 -4.73 -0.85 6.15
C PRO A 303 -5.10 -2.16 5.46
N PHE A 304 -6.35 -2.60 5.58
CA PHE A 304 -6.89 -3.81 4.98
C PHE A 304 -8.22 -3.53 4.28
N GLN A 305 -8.54 -4.36 3.27
CA GLN A 305 -9.79 -4.21 2.52
C GLN A 305 -10.98 -4.64 3.36
N VAL A 306 -11.88 -3.70 3.63
CA VAL A 306 -13.15 -3.96 4.32
C VAL A 306 -14.28 -3.63 3.39
N THR A 307 -15.24 -4.55 3.24
CA THR A 307 -16.47 -4.33 2.48
C THR A 307 -17.68 -4.73 3.30
N GLY A 308 -18.86 -4.33 2.85
CA GLY A 308 -20.14 -4.61 3.49
C GLY A 308 -21.04 -3.38 3.49
N LEU A 309 -22.27 -3.56 3.95
CA LEU A 309 -23.29 -2.52 4.01
C LEU A 309 -23.61 -2.23 5.47
N LEU A 310 -23.23 -1.04 5.94
CA LEU A 310 -23.54 -0.58 7.29
C LEU A 310 -25.01 -0.16 7.38
N ASN A 311 -25.70 -0.67 8.38
CA ASN A 311 -27.01 -0.25 8.79
C ASN A 311 -26.92 0.30 10.22
N LEU A 312 -27.55 1.44 10.46
CA LEU A 312 -27.55 2.11 11.76
C LEU A 312 -28.97 2.62 12.04
N GLU A 313 -29.45 2.36 13.24
CA GLU A 313 -30.66 2.95 13.77
C GLU A 313 -30.34 3.58 15.13
N ALA A 314 -30.71 4.84 15.30
CA ALA A 314 -30.50 5.53 16.56
C ALA A 314 -31.62 6.51 16.88
N GLN A 315 -31.88 6.70 18.17
CA GLN A 315 -32.81 7.69 18.69
C GLN A 315 -32.03 8.73 19.48
N LEU A 316 -32.20 9.99 19.09
CA LEU A 316 -31.65 11.15 19.78
C LEU A 316 -32.76 11.82 20.58
N THR A 317 -32.54 12.00 21.88
CA THR A 317 -33.46 12.64 22.82
C THR A 317 -32.76 13.73 23.63
N GLY A 318 -33.52 14.51 24.40
CA GLY A 318 -32.99 15.56 25.26
C GLY A 318 -32.75 16.89 24.58
N PRO A 319 -32.13 17.86 25.27
CA PRO A 319 -31.83 19.16 24.70
C PRO A 319 -30.70 19.07 23.66
N TYR A 320 -30.76 19.88 22.60
CA TYR A 320 -29.70 19.84 21.57
C TYR A 320 -28.31 20.16 22.10
N THR A 321 -28.22 20.93 23.22
CA THR A 321 -26.95 21.25 23.88
C THR A 321 -26.36 20.12 24.71
N ASN A 322 -27.15 19.09 25.02
CA ASN A 322 -26.74 17.86 25.69
C ASN A 322 -27.60 16.68 25.21
N PRO A 323 -27.49 16.28 23.94
CA PRO A 323 -28.31 15.19 23.40
C PRO A 323 -27.94 13.86 24.04
N GLN A 324 -28.97 13.03 24.20
CA GLN A 324 -28.83 11.62 24.54
C GLN A 324 -29.08 10.80 23.26
N LEU A 325 -28.15 9.93 22.89
CA LEU A 325 -28.29 9.09 21.72
C LEU A 325 -28.22 7.62 22.14
N GLN A 326 -29.12 6.82 21.67
CA GLN A 326 -29.12 5.35 21.83
C GLN A 326 -29.37 4.72 20.47
N GLY A 327 -28.59 3.69 20.14
CA GLY A 327 -28.71 3.07 18.85
C GLY A 327 -27.98 1.76 18.72
N GLU A 328 -28.18 1.16 17.57
CA GLU A 328 -27.53 -0.08 17.14
C GLU A 328 -27.01 0.09 15.72
N TRP A 329 -25.91 -0.57 15.43
CA TRP A 329 -25.39 -0.66 14.08
C TRP A 329 -24.91 -2.06 13.79
N GLY A 330 -25.04 -2.48 12.55
CA GLY A 330 -24.54 -3.76 12.06
C GLY A 330 -24.10 -3.66 10.61
N VAL A 331 -23.30 -4.60 10.15
CA VAL A 331 -22.81 -4.65 8.78
C VAL A 331 -23.28 -5.93 8.11
N ALA A 332 -24.11 -5.78 7.09
CA ALA A 332 -24.55 -6.89 6.25
C ALA A 332 -23.50 -7.23 5.19
N GLY A 333 -23.23 -8.51 4.97
CA GLY A 333 -22.26 -8.98 3.97
C GLY A 333 -20.84 -8.47 4.22
N ALA A 334 -20.44 -8.34 5.48
CA ALA A 334 -19.11 -7.88 5.86
C ALA A 334 -18.04 -8.82 5.36
N THR A 335 -16.98 -8.27 4.76
CA THR A 335 -15.76 -9.02 4.44
C THR A 335 -14.52 -8.26 4.89
N ILE A 336 -13.47 -8.99 5.28
CA ILE A 336 -12.13 -8.46 5.49
C ILE A 336 -11.17 -9.22 4.57
N ASN A 337 -10.43 -8.51 3.72
CA ASN A 337 -9.53 -9.09 2.72
C ASN A 337 -10.24 -10.18 1.88
N GLN A 338 -11.51 -9.93 1.48
CA GLN A 338 -12.39 -10.83 0.72
C GLN A 338 -12.85 -12.07 1.48
N GLN A 339 -12.51 -12.23 2.75
CA GLN A 339 -13.00 -13.31 3.62
C GLN A 339 -14.26 -12.86 4.34
N PRO A 340 -15.35 -13.64 4.32
CA PRO A 340 -16.62 -13.23 4.90
C PRO A 340 -16.60 -13.29 6.43
N LEU A 341 -17.26 -12.31 7.04
CA LEU A 341 -17.66 -12.32 8.44
C LEU A 341 -19.11 -12.75 8.54
N GLN A 342 -19.46 -13.51 9.59
CA GLN A 342 -20.85 -13.92 9.85
C GLN A 342 -21.66 -12.77 10.42
N GLU A 343 -21.09 -12.04 11.36
CA GLU A 343 -21.76 -10.94 12.04
C GLU A 343 -20.74 -9.89 12.50
N ILE A 344 -21.13 -8.65 12.36
CA ILE A 344 -20.47 -7.52 12.99
C ILE A 344 -21.51 -6.50 13.38
N GLY A 345 -21.55 -6.13 14.65
CA GLY A 345 -22.53 -5.17 15.16
C GLY A 345 -22.22 -4.72 16.57
N SER A 346 -22.85 -3.62 16.93
CA SER A 346 -22.70 -3.01 18.26
C SER A 346 -23.93 -2.19 18.60
N SER A 347 -24.32 -2.22 19.86
CA SER A 347 -25.16 -1.19 20.47
C SER A 347 -24.32 -0.08 21.07
N PHE A 348 -24.84 1.11 21.07
CA PHE A 348 -24.18 2.25 21.66
C PHE A 348 -25.15 3.20 22.36
N SER A 349 -24.66 3.92 23.34
CA SER A 349 -25.36 5.04 23.95
C SER A 349 -24.41 6.22 24.12
N TYR A 350 -24.95 7.41 24.02
CA TYR A 350 -24.23 8.64 24.20
C TYR A 350 -24.98 9.53 25.17
N GLN A 351 -24.34 9.94 26.22
CA GLN A 351 -24.89 10.82 27.26
C GLN A 351 -23.75 11.57 27.96
N ASP A 352 -23.97 12.82 28.30
CA ASP A 352 -23.03 13.67 29.06
C ASP A 352 -21.62 13.67 28.45
N ALA A 353 -21.55 13.75 27.12
CA ALA A 353 -20.33 13.70 26.32
C ALA A 353 -19.53 12.40 26.47
N ILE A 354 -20.19 11.27 26.77
CA ILE A 354 -19.58 9.95 26.85
C ILE A 354 -20.30 9.00 25.89
N PHE A 355 -19.55 8.40 24.98
CA PHE A 355 -19.97 7.24 24.21
C PHE A 355 -19.72 5.96 24.99
N ASN A 356 -20.77 5.15 25.19
CA ASN A 356 -20.69 3.78 25.63
C ASN A 356 -20.97 2.88 24.42
N LEU A 357 -20.16 1.85 24.23
CA LEU A 357 -20.32 0.90 23.13
C LEU A 357 -20.18 -0.53 23.65
N GLN A 358 -20.92 -1.45 23.04
CA GLN A 358 -20.84 -2.88 23.32
C GLN A 358 -21.22 -3.64 22.05
N GLY A 359 -20.33 -4.51 21.59
CA GLY A 359 -20.53 -5.21 20.34
C GLY A 359 -19.73 -6.49 20.21
N GLN A 360 -19.91 -7.13 19.05
CA GLN A 360 -19.22 -8.37 18.72
C GLN A 360 -18.85 -8.44 17.24
N ILE A 361 -17.82 -9.22 16.96
CA ILE A 361 -17.39 -9.60 15.62
C ILE A 361 -17.33 -11.12 15.59
N LEU A 362 -18.11 -11.74 14.73
CA LEU A 362 -18.17 -13.19 14.55
C LEU A 362 -17.56 -13.56 13.19
N GLY A 363 -16.48 -14.34 13.22
CA GLY A 363 -15.86 -14.91 12.02
C GLY A 363 -16.48 -16.23 11.61
N SER A 364 -15.66 -17.15 11.15
CA SER A 364 -16.10 -18.51 10.80
C SER A 364 -16.31 -19.43 12.00
N SER A 365 -15.80 -19.07 13.17
CA SER A 365 -15.91 -19.77 14.44
C SER A 365 -17.15 -19.28 15.21
N PRO A 366 -17.77 -20.11 16.06
CA PRO A 366 -18.86 -19.69 16.94
C PRO A 366 -18.42 -18.76 18.09
N GLU A 367 -17.13 -18.62 18.35
CA GLU A 367 -16.56 -17.77 19.39
C GLU A 367 -16.34 -16.34 18.88
N PRO A 368 -17.12 -15.34 19.34
CA PRO A 368 -16.97 -13.98 18.87
C PRO A 368 -15.82 -13.24 19.56
N LEU A 369 -15.25 -12.29 18.86
CA LEU A 369 -14.53 -11.18 19.49
C LEU A 369 -15.56 -10.23 20.09
N THR A 370 -15.62 -10.13 21.40
CA THR A 370 -16.49 -9.17 22.10
C THR A 370 -15.70 -7.92 22.47
N PHE A 371 -16.33 -6.77 22.35
CA PHE A 371 -15.75 -5.51 22.77
C PHE A 371 -16.77 -4.65 23.50
N SER A 372 -16.31 -3.87 24.46
CA SER A 372 -17.12 -2.89 25.17
C SER A 372 -16.24 -1.70 25.57
N GLY A 373 -16.88 -0.55 25.81
CA GLY A 373 -16.10 0.55 26.30
C GLY A 373 -16.82 1.87 26.41
N GLN A 374 -16.06 2.81 26.96
CA GLN A 374 -16.46 4.19 27.14
C GLN A 374 -15.41 5.13 26.53
N VAL A 375 -15.90 6.07 25.72
CA VAL A 375 -15.05 7.08 25.06
C VAL A 375 -15.63 8.45 25.35
N PRO A 376 -14.91 9.31 26.10
CA PRO A 376 -15.31 10.69 26.30
C PRO A 376 -15.07 11.49 25.02
N TYR A 377 -16.13 12.08 24.49
CA TYR A 377 -16.07 12.92 23.29
C TYR A 377 -17.21 13.94 23.28
N ALA A 378 -16.89 15.21 23.39
CA ALA A 378 -17.86 16.27 23.24
C ALA A 378 -18.13 16.56 21.77
N LEU A 379 -19.39 16.45 21.33
CA LEU A 379 -19.79 16.87 19.98
C LEU A 379 -19.60 18.39 19.81
N PRO A 380 -19.25 18.88 18.62
CA PRO A 380 -18.86 20.29 18.41
C PRO A 380 -19.91 21.33 18.82
N PHE A 381 -21.19 20.94 18.83
CA PHE A 381 -22.33 21.83 19.17
C PHE A 381 -22.80 21.72 20.63
N MET A 382 -22.13 20.88 21.44
CA MET A 382 -22.51 20.69 22.84
C MET A 382 -21.86 21.71 23.78
N THR A 383 -22.57 22.04 24.83
CA THR A 383 -22.02 22.84 25.92
C THR A 383 -21.47 22.01 27.09
N VAL A 384 -21.86 20.74 27.13
CA VAL A 384 -21.43 19.80 28.19
C VAL A 384 -20.08 19.18 27.80
N GLN A 385 -19.17 19.19 28.74
CA GLN A 385 -17.86 18.55 28.61
C GLN A 385 -17.88 17.22 29.37
N PRO A 386 -17.14 16.20 28.91
CA PRO A 386 -17.06 14.94 29.63
C PRO A 386 -16.39 15.15 31.00
N PRO A 387 -16.83 14.46 32.04
CA PRO A 387 -16.29 14.60 33.41
C PRO A 387 -14.84 14.14 33.52
N SER A 388 -14.39 13.31 32.59
CA SER A 388 -13.01 12.82 32.48
C SER A 388 -12.63 12.63 31.02
N GLN A 389 -11.36 12.79 30.70
CA GLN A 389 -10.79 12.47 29.38
C GLN A 389 -10.33 11.00 29.28
N ALA A 390 -10.53 10.21 30.34
CA ALA A 390 -10.10 8.82 30.39
C ALA A 390 -11.01 7.93 29.55
N ILE A 391 -10.39 7.16 28.64
CA ILE A 391 -11.03 6.09 27.89
C ILE A 391 -11.02 4.79 28.71
N ALA A 392 -12.00 3.94 28.51
CA ALA A 392 -12.04 2.59 29.08
C ALA A 392 -12.63 1.64 28.03
N LEU A 393 -11.75 0.95 27.30
CA LEU A 393 -12.16 -0.03 26.31
C LEU A 393 -11.69 -1.41 26.76
N ARG A 394 -12.44 -2.44 26.48
CA ARG A 394 -12.10 -3.84 26.71
C ARG A 394 -12.43 -4.66 25.48
N ALA A 395 -11.55 -5.59 25.12
CA ALA A 395 -11.77 -6.58 24.08
C ALA A 395 -11.41 -7.97 24.62
N SER A 396 -12.20 -8.97 24.29
CA SER A 396 -11.97 -10.35 24.71
C SER A 396 -12.27 -11.32 23.58
N LEU A 397 -11.39 -12.32 23.41
CA LEU A 397 -11.49 -13.35 22.39
C LEU A 397 -11.01 -14.66 22.98
N LYS A 398 -11.65 -15.75 22.65
CA LYS A 398 -11.31 -17.08 23.21
C LYS A 398 -11.15 -18.12 22.10
N ASP A 399 -10.29 -19.06 22.36
CA ASP A 399 -10.14 -20.33 21.64
C ASP A 399 -10.26 -20.18 20.10
N ASP A 400 -11.25 -20.83 19.48
CA ASP A 400 -11.41 -20.81 18.03
C ASP A 400 -11.81 -19.43 17.45
N GLY A 401 -12.15 -18.47 18.29
CA GLY A 401 -12.29 -17.07 17.89
C GLY A 401 -11.00 -16.49 17.31
N PHE A 402 -9.83 -17.01 17.70
CA PHE A 402 -8.54 -16.63 17.11
C PHE A 402 -8.44 -16.96 15.61
N SER A 403 -9.37 -17.73 15.04
CA SER A 403 -9.51 -17.89 13.59
C SER A 403 -9.75 -16.56 12.86
N LEU A 404 -10.17 -15.51 13.55
CA LEU A 404 -10.22 -14.13 13.02
C LEU A 404 -8.87 -13.64 12.49
N ILE A 405 -7.73 -14.19 12.97
CA ILE A 405 -6.41 -13.84 12.43
C ILE A 405 -6.30 -14.18 10.94
N ASN A 406 -7.01 -15.22 10.49
CA ASN A 406 -7.00 -15.65 9.10
C ASN A 406 -7.54 -14.56 8.14
N LEU A 407 -8.33 -13.60 8.66
CA LEU A 407 -8.87 -12.48 7.89
C LEU A 407 -7.81 -11.42 7.59
N PHE A 408 -6.78 -11.30 8.43
CA PHE A 408 -5.80 -10.21 8.35
C PHE A 408 -4.52 -10.62 7.65
N THR A 409 -4.18 -11.91 7.65
CA THR A 409 -2.95 -12.40 7.04
C THR A 409 -3.11 -13.80 6.47
N PRO A 410 -2.62 -14.06 5.23
CA PRO A 410 -2.52 -15.41 4.68
C PRO A 410 -1.27 -16.16 5.18
N LEU A 411 -0.37 -15.49 5.91
CA LEU A 411 0.91 -16.08 6.35
C LEU A 411 0.70 -17.10 7.45
N VAL A 412 -0.31 -16.89 8.30
CA VAL A 412 -0.59 -17.71 9.48
C VAL A 412 -2.08 -17.95 9.55
N THR A 413 -2.49 -19.18 9.82
CA THR A 413 -3.87 -19.55 10.06
C THR A 413 -4.01 -20.25 11.39
N TRP A 414 -5.13 -20.03 12.07
CA TRP A 414 -5.47 -20.70 13.31
C TRP A 414 -5.64 -22.21 13.06
N GLY A 415 -4.90 -23.02 13.82
CA GLY A 415 -4.94 -24.49 13.76
C GLY A 415 -5.63 -25.13 14.95
N GLY A 416 -6.04 -24.32 15.95
CA GLY A 416 -6.71 -24.80 17.17
C GLY A 416 -5.85 -24.71 18.43
N GLY A 417 -6.39 -25.11 19.56
CA GLY A 417 -5.77 -25.00 20.88
C GLY A 417 -6.59 -24.12 21.81
N GLN A 418 -6.08 -23.84 22.99
CA GLN A 418 -6.73 -22.97 23.95
C GLN A 418 -6.01 -21.63 23.99
N ALA A 419 -6.72 -20.55 23.69
CA ALA A 419 -6.21 -19.21 23.75
C ALA A 419 -7.20 -18.25 24.38
N ASN A 420 -6.72 -17.24 25.06
CA ASN A 420 -7.56 -16.21 25.66
C ASN A 420 -6.88 -14.85 25.50
N LEU A 421 -7.56 -13.94 24.84
CA LEU A 421 -7.22 -12.51 24.74
C LEU A 421 -8.15 -11.76 25.70
N ASP A 422 -7.60 -11.02 26.62
CA ASP A 422 -8.30 -10.01 27.43
C ASP A 422 -7.45 -8.76 27.46
N VAL A 423 -7.86 -7.74 26.73
CA VAL A 423 -7.15 -6.47 26.57
C VAL A 423 -8.05 -5.35 27.05
N ALA A 424 -7.49 -4.51 27.92
CA ALA A 424 -8.09 -3.28 28.38
C ALA A 424 -7.27 -2.08 27.91
N ILE A 425 -7.92 -1.08 27.33
CA ILE A 425 -7.29 0.17 26.91
C ILE A 425 -7.85 1.30 27.78
N GLY A 426 -6.97 1.91 28.56
CA GLY A 426 -7.26 3.04 29.42
C GLY A 426 -6.49 4.29 28.98
N GLY A 427 -6.26 5.22 29.91
CA GLY A 427 -5.56 6.47 29.62
C GLY A 427 -6.44 7.48 28.88
N THR A 428 -5.92 8.17 27.88
CA THR A 428 -6.68 9.14 27.06
C THR A 428 -6.54 8.81 25.57
N LEU A 429 -7.42 9.36 24.72
CA LEU A 429 -7.31 9.21 23.25
C LEU A 429 -5.94 9.64 22.70
N ARG A 430 -5.27 10.59 23.34
CA ARG A 430 -3.93 11.05 22.93
C ARG A 430 -2.79 10.20 23.49
N ARG A 431 -3.02 9.54 24.63
CA ARG A 431 -2.05 8.67 25.30
C ARG A 431 -2.78 7.44 25.82
N PRO A 432 -3.10 6.48 24.94
CA PRO A 432 -3.73 5.24 25.35
C PRO A 432 -2.73 4.39 26.16
N LEU A 433 -3.23 3.75 27.21
CA LEU A 433 -2.51 2.78 28.01
C LEU A 433 -3.16 1.41 27.79
N VAL A 434 -2.37 0.43 27.40
CA VAL A 434 -2.87 -0.90 27.10
C VAL A 434 -2.46 -1.84 28.24
N GLY A 435 -3.43 -2.59 28.73
CA GLY A 435 -3.21 -3.61 29.78
C GLY A 435 -3.89 -4.92 29.42
N GLY A 436 -3.58 -5.98 30.19
CA GLY A 436 -4.14 -7.31 29.94
C GLY A 436 -3.17 -8.23 29.22
N GLY A 437 -3.64 -9.17 28.40
CA GLY A 437 -2.72 -10.08 27.71
C GLY A 437 -3.39 -11.10 26.80
N ILE A 438 -2.53 -11.89 26.18
CA ILE A 438 -2.89 -13.07 25.38
C ILE A 438 -2.24 -14.27 26.07
N PHE A 439 -3.03 -15.29 26.35
CA PHE A 439 -2.60 -16.54 26.94
C PHE A 439 -2.78 -17.67 25.95
N PHE A 440 -1.76 -18.47 25.77
CA PHE A 440 -1.74 -19.63 24.89
C PHE A 440 -1.48 -20.89 25.67
N ASN A 441 -2.23 -21.95 25.39
CA ASN A 441 -2.02 -23.26 25.94
C ASN A 441 -2.17 -24.31 24.83
N GLN A 442 -1.06 -24.90 24.43
CA GLN A 442 -0.96 -25.91 23.37
C GLN A 442 -1.62 -25.47 22.06
N VAL A 443 -1.43 -24.21 21.69
CA VAL A 443 -2.00 -23.63 20.46
C VAL A 443 -1.19 -24.07 19.27
N ARG A 444 -1.89 -24.27 18.14
CA ARG A 444 -1.32 -24.50 16.82
C ARG A 444 -1.65 -23.36 15.89
N PHE A 445 -0.64 -22.86 15.18
CA PHE A 445 -0.77 -21.99 14.02
C PHE A 445 -0.17 -22.70 12.82
N ASN A 446 -0.88 -22.70 11.69
CA ASN A 446 -0.35 -23.23 10.43
C ASN A 446 0.18 -22.07 9.57
N SER A 447 1.28 -22.30 8.88
CA SER A 447 1.81 -21.39 7.86
C SER A 447 1.67 -22.02 6.48
N PRO A 448 0.66 -21.65 5.69
CA PRO A 448 0.50 -22.16 4.33
C PRO A 448 1.68 -21.83 3.41
N LEU A 449 2.33 -20.69 3.66
CA LEU A 449 3.49 -20.25 2.90
C LEU A 449 4.71 -21.14 3.11
N LEU A 450 4.95 -21.54 4.36
CA LEU A 450 6.12 -22.34 4.76
C LEU A 450 5.81 -23.85 4.78
N ASN A 451 4.54 -24.20 4.46
CA ASN A 451 4.03 -25.56 4.54
C ASN A 451 4.38 -26.26 5.87
N THR A 452 4.22 -25.53 6.96
CA THR A 452 4.54 -26.01 8.32
C THR A 452 3.57 -25.48 9.34
N SER A 453 3.63 -26.01 10.55
CA SER A 453 2.89 -25.53 11.71
C SER A 453 3.83 -25.12 12.84
N LEU A 454 3.42 -24.11 13.58
CA LEU A 454 3.94 -23.78 14.90
C LEU A 454 3.03 -24.49 15.90
N ASP A 455 3.55 -25.53 16.53
CA ASP A 455 2.81 -26.42 17.41
C ASP A 455 3.13 -26.17 18.89
N ASN A 456 2.22 -26.57 19.77
CA ASN A 456 2.37 -26.54 21.23
C ASN A 456 2.75 -25.15 21.77
N LEU A 457 2.31 -24.07 21.10
CA LEU A 457 2.58 -22.73 21.58
C LEU A 457 1.93 -22.55 22.96
N THR A 458 2.76 -22.31 23.97
CA THR A 458 2.35 -22.19 25.38
C THR A 458 3.06 -21.01 26.01
N GLY A 459 2.33 -20.18 26.74
CA GLY A 459 2.85 -19.01 27.42
C GLY A 459 1.91 -17.82 27.38
N ALA A 460 2.45 -16.64 27.67
CA ALA A 460 1.68 -15.42 27.72
C ALA A 460 2.43 -14.23 27.14
N ILE A 461 1.68 -13.37 26.46
CA ILE A 461 2.09 -12.03 26.08
C ILE A 461 1.26 -11.06 26.94
N GLN A 462 1.92 -10.25 27.75
CA GLN A 462 1.30 -9.28 28.64
C GLN A 462 1.43 -7.88 28.04
N PHE A 463 0.34 -7.15 28.01
CA PHE A 463 0.34 -5.73 27.67
C PHE A 463 0.50 -4.91 28.96
N GLN A 464 1.48 -4.05 29.01
CA GLN A 464 1.78 -3.21 30.17
C GLN A 464 2.03 -1.78 29.70
N ASP A 465 1.11 -0.88 30.06
CA ASP A 465 1.17 0.55 29.72
C ASP A 465 1.26 0.80 28.19
N GLN A 466 2.47 0.96 27.69
CA GLN A 466 2.78 1.24 26.29
C GLN A 466 3.69 0.18 25.65
N GLY A 467 3.79 -0.99 26.27
CA GLY A 467 4.66 -2.07 25.83
C GLY A 467 4.02 -3.45 25.93
N ILE A 468 4.75 -4.43 25.44
CA ILE A 468 4.48 -5.85 25.63
C ILE A 468 5.61 -6.48 26.43
N ARG A 469 5.26 -7.42 27.26
CA ARG A 469 6.18 -8.26 28.02
C ARG A 469 5.87 -9.73 27.79
N VAL A 470 6.89 -10.50 27.54
CA VAL A 470 6.82 -11.94 27.37
C VAL A 470 7.77 -12.56 28.37
N ASP A 471 7.24 -13.13 29.46
CA ASP A 471 8.07 -13.83 30.45
C ASP A 471 8.59 -15.15 29.87
N SER A 472 7.74 -15.90 29.18
CA SER A 472 8.12 -17.11 28.46
C SER A 472 6.97 -17.49 27.50
N LEU A 473 7.29 -17.61 26.21
CA LEU A 473 6.40 -18.15 25.20
C LEU A 473 7.20 -19.19 24.40
N THR A 474 6.81 -20.45 24.52
CA THR A 474 7.52 -21.57 23.91
C THR A 474 6.66 -22.32 22.94
N GLY A 475 7.26 -22.92 21.93
CA GLY A 475 6.56 -23.72 20.90
C GLY A 475 7.53 -24.54 20.08
N ASN A 476 6.99 -25.32 19.16
CA ASN A 476 7.77 -26.19 18.28
C ASN A 476 7.53 -25.77 16.83
N LEU A 477 8.61 -25.65 16.06
CA LEU A 477 8.59 -25.31 14.64
C LEU A 477 9.61 -26.17 13.91
N TRP A 478 9.25 -26.80 12.80
CA TRP A 478 10.15 -27.67 12.02
C TRP A 478 10.89 -28.70 12.87
N GLU A 479 10.18 -29.38 13.77
CA GLU A 479 10.72 -30.36 14.71
C GLU A 479 11.71 -29.80 15.76
N GLY A 480 12.02 -28.50 15.66
CA GLY A 480 12.86 -27.81 16.65
C GLY A 480 12.03 -27.04 17.66
N GLN A 481 12.71 -26.34 18.53
CA GLN A 481 12.11 -25.55 19.60
C GLN A 481 12.33 -24.07 19.40
N LEU A 482 11.35 -23.28 19.82
CA LEU A 482 11.48 -21.82 19.90
C LEU A 482 11.05 -21.34 21.29
N ALA A 483 11.70 -20.27 21.74
CA ALA A 483 11.35 -19.60 22.97
C ALA A 483 11.48 -18.08 22.80
N LEU A 484 10.41 -17.36 23.08
CA LEU A 484 10.36 -15.91 23.05
C LEU A 484 10.29 -15.36 24.46
N THR A 485 11.18 -14.40 24.79
CA THR A 485 11.23 -13.73 26.09
C THR A 485 11.60 -12.27 25.91
N GLY A 486 11.31 -11.43 26.90
CA GLY A 486 11.73 -10.04 26.93
C GLY A 486 10.57 -9.05 26.96
N ASP A 487 10.88 -7.80 26.70
CA ASP A 487 9.92 -6.69 26.67
C ASP A 487 10.17 -5.76 25.49
N LEU A 488 9.10 -5.21 24.94
CA LEU A 488 9.17 -4.35 23.76
C LEU A 488 8.10 -3.25 23.85
N PRO A 489 8.45 -1.96 23.68
CA PRO A 489 7.46 -0.89 23.63
C PRO A 489 6.59 -1.00 22.35
N LEU A 490 5.34 -0.52 22.42
CA LEU A 490 4.43 -0.52 21.26
C LEU A 490 4.89 0.48 20.20
N THR A 491 5.35 1.65 20.62
CA THR A 491 5.82 2.73 19.75
C THR A 491 7.21 3.20 20.15
N SER A 492 7.97 3.73 19.19
CA SER A 492 9.32 4.28 19.44
C SER A 492 9.34 5.45 20.44
N GLN A 493 8.23 6.17 20.59
CA GLN A 493 8.11 7.25 21.58
C GLN A 493 7.99 6.73 23.03
N ALA A 494 7.60 5.47 23.20
CA ALA A 494 7.47 4.82 24.48
C ALA A 494 8.75 4.06 24.89
N ALA A 495 9.73 3.92 24.00
CA ALA A 495 10.97 3.22 24.23
C ALA A 495 11.78 3.84 25.39
N ARG A 496 12.26 2.97 26.30
CA ARG A 496 13.09 3.34 27.43
C ARG A 496 14.51 2.79 27.26
N PRO A 497 15.53 3.41 27.84
CA PRO A 497 16.91 2.93 27.76
C PRO A 497 17.10 1.53 28.35
N GLU A 498 16.24 1.12 29.27
CA GLU A 498 16.24 -0.20 29.92
C GLU A 498 15.57 -1.32 29.12
N ASP A 499 14.86 -1.01 28.03
CA ASP A 499 14.16 -1.98 27.19
C ASP A 499 15.18 -2.88 26.48
N GLN A 500 15.27 -4.15 26.89
CA GLN A 500 16.23 -5.11 26.32
C GLN A 500 15.78 -5.69 24.97
N GLY A 501 14.53 -5.49 24.59
CA GLY A 501 13.91 -6.06 23.41
C GLY A 501 13.39 -7.47 23.63
N LEU A 502 12.71 -8.01 22.61
CA LEU A 502 12.29 -9.41 22.60
C LEU A 502 13.40 -10.27 21.99
N THR A 503 13.70 -11.37 22.65
CA THR A 503 14.65 -12.37 22.16
C THR A 503 13.91 -13.67 21.83
N LEU A 504 13.99 -14.08 20.57
CA LEU A 504 13.51 -15.34 20.06
C LEU A 504 14.69 -16.31 19.94
N ALA A 505 14.82 -17.25 20.87
CA ALA A 505 15.78 -18.32 20.79
C ALA A 505 15.26 -19.46 19.90
N LEU A 506 16.11 -19.97 19.02
CA LEU A 506 15.83 -21.01 18.06
C LEU A 506 16.77 -22.19 18.31
N GLY A 507 16.22 -23.37 18.53
CA GLY A 507 16.97 -24.59 18.79
C GLY A 507 16.57 -25.71 17.82
N ASP A 508 17.55 -26.18 17.05
CA ASP A 508 17.47 -27.35 16.16
C ASP A 508 16.28 -27.29 15.15
N LEU A 509 16.03 -26.12 14.57
CA LEU A 509 14.97 -25.98 13.58
C LEU A 509 15.38 -26.63 12.25
N ASN A 510 14.69 -27.69 11.84
CA ASN A 510 14.91 -28.38 10.56
C ASN A 510 14.11 -27.66 9.44
N PHE A 511 14.61 -26.52 9.01
CA PHE A 511 13.97 -25.73 7.96
C PHE A 511 13.98 -26.48 6.64
N ASN A 512 12.79 -26.62 6.03
CA ASN A 512 12.63 -27.12 4.66
C ASN A 512 11.61 -26.27 3.93
N PHE A 513 12.03 -25.63 2.86
CA PHE A 513 11.18 -24.80 2.03
C PHE A 513 11.10 -25.36 0.61
N ALA A 514 9.92 -25.86 0.24
CA ALA A 514 9.56 -26.35 -1.09
C ALA A 514 10.54 -27.40 -1.66
N ASP A 515 11.24 -28.15 -0.82
CA ASP A 515 12.33 -29.05 -1.18
C ASP A 515 13.51 -28.38 -1.93
N GLU A 516 13.46 -27.06 -2.08
CA GLU A 516 14.53 -26.27 -2.71
C GLU A 516 15.61 -25.87 -1.70
N VAL A 517 15.21 -25.55 -0.47
CA VAL A 517 16.15 -25.11 0.58
C VAL A 517 15.90 -25.89 1.85
N SER A 518 16.93 -26.56 2.34
CA SER A 518 16.90 -27.19 3.65
C SER A 518 18.09 -26.72 4.50
N SER A 519 17.88 -26.52 5.81
CA SER A 519 18.92 -26.11 6.73
C SER A 519 18.53 -26.44 8.17
N GLN A 520 19.47 -26.81 9.01
CA GLN A 520 19.29 -26.79 10.44
C GLN A 520 19.67 -25.41 10.97
N ILE A 521 18.71 -24.73 11.62
CA ILE A 521 18.86 -23.36 12.09
C ILE A 521 18.91 -23.36 13.60
N ASN A 522 19.98 -22.77 14.15
CA ASN A 522 20.16 -22.52 15.57
C ASN A 522 20.55 -21.06 15.78
N GLY A 523 20.23 -20.51 16.96
CA GLY A 523 20.63 -19.13 17.28
C GLY A 523 19.56 -18.33 17.97
N GLN A 524 19.65 -17.03 17.82
CA GLN A 524 18.69 -16.10 18.39
C GLN A 524 18.42 -14.92 17.48
N VAL A 525 17.17 -14.49 17.45
CA VAL A 525 16.72 -13.26 16.79
C VAL A 525 16.26 -12.29 17.85
N THR A 526 16.73 -11.06 17.79
CA THR A 526 16.35 -9.99 18.69
C THR A 526 15.49 -8.96 17.97
N LEU A 527 14.37 -8.57 18.59
CA LEU A 527 13.52 -7.47 18.14
C LEU A 527 13.67 -6.32 19.13
N THR A 528 14.11 -5.18 18.62
CA THR A 528 14.33 -3.97 19.41
C THR A 528 13.57 -2.79 18.82
N ASN A 529 13.69 -1.62 19.42
CA ASN A 529 13.02 -0.37 19.09
C ASN A 529 11.53 -0.39 19.49
N ALA A 530 10.62 -0.86 18.67
CA ALA A 530 9.19 -0.91 19.00
C ALA A 530 8.43 -1.94 18.15
N LEU A 531 7.28 -2.42 18.65
CA LEU A 531 6.47 -3.42 17.96
C LEU A 531 5.95 -2.91 16.61
N LEU A 532 5.56 -1.63 16.54
CA LEU A 532 5.04 -1.01 15.29
C LEU A 532 6.16 -0.56 14.33
N SER A 533 7.41 -0.55 14.77
CA SER A 533 8.58 -0.23 13.96
C SER A 533 9.78 -1.08 14.43
N PRO A 534 9.72 -2.41 14.23
CA PRO A 534 10.72 -3.30 14.80
C PRO A 534 12.07 -3.20 14.07
N THR A 535 13.13 -3.32 14.85
CA THR A 535 14.48 -3.54 14.37
C THR A 535 14.89 -4.97 14.71
N ILE A 536 15.23 -5.75 13.69
CA ILE A 536 15.60 -7.15 13.76
C ILE A 536 17.13 -7.25 13.79
N GLY A 537 17.68 -7.93 14.79
CA GLY A 537 19.10 -8.28 14.90
C GLY A 537 19.26 -9.70 15.39
N GLY A 538 20.48 -10.07 15.80
CA GLY A 538 20.75 -11.36 16.40
C GLY A 538 21.81 -12.18 15.70
N ASP A 539 21.95 -13.46 16.06
CA ASP A 539 22.88 -14.40 15.46
C ASP A 539 22.16 -15.69 15.06
N LEU A 540 22.34 -16.10 13.82
CA LEU A 540 21.79 -17.34 13.27
C LEU A 540 22.91 -18.19 12.69
N ARG A 541 22.91 -19.48 13.06
CA ARG A 541 23.81 -20.50 12.52
C ARG A 541 23.03 -21.46 11.65
N LEU A 542 23.41 -21.49 10.38
CA LEU A 542 22.84 -22.36 9.37
C LEU A 542 23.77 -23.53 9.16
N GLN A 543 23.32 -24.73 9.53
CA GLN A 543 24.08 -25.96 9.45
C GLN A 543 23.43 -26.92 8.47
N ASP A 544 24.23 -27.77 7.80
CA ASP A 544 23.78 -28.75 6.81
C ASP A 544 22.87 -28.12 5.72
N THR A 545 23.17 -26.88 5.36
CA THR A 545 22.36 -26.10 4.41
C THR A 545 22.52 -26.69 3.01
N ARG A 546 21.40 -27.00 2.38
CA ARG A 546 21.32 -27.46 0.99
C ARG A 546 20.37 -26.56 0.24
N VAL A 547 20.85 -26.04 -0.88
CA VAL A 547 20.02 -25.24 -1.80
C VAL A 547 19.99 -26.00 -3.14
N ALA A 548 18.81 -26.53 -3.49
CA ALA A 548 18.57 -27.16 -4.76
C ALA A 548 17.96 -26.14 -5.73
N VAL A 549 18.71 -25.78 -6.76
CA VAL A 549 18.25 -24.85 -7.79
C VAL A 549 17.54 -25.64 -8.89
N GLY A 550 16.22 -25.55 -8.95
CA GLY A 550 15.40 -26.28 -9.92
C GLY A 550 15.58 -25.79 -11.36
N PRO A 551 15.23 -26.61 -12.38
CA PRO A 551 15.40 -26.27 -13.80
C PRO A 551 14.60 -25.04 -14.25
N GLU A 552 13.51 -24.73 -13.57
CA GLU A 552 12.70 -23.53 -13.86
C GLU A 552 13.42 -22.23 -13.49
N VAL A 553 14.25 -22.26 -12.44
CA VAL A 553 15.06 -21.12 -12.00
C VAL A 553 16.21 -20.85 -12.97
N LEU A 554 16.73 -21.88 -13.61
CA LEU A 554 17.83 -21.80 -14.57
C LEU A 554 17.41 -21.21 -15.92
N LYS A 555 16.12 -21.23 -16.26
CA LYS A 555 15.59 -20.59 -17.48
C LYS A 555 15.67 -19.06 -17.46
N LEU A 556 15.99 -18.49 -16.32
CA LEU A 556 15.92 -17.06 -16.09
C LEU A 556 17.08 -16.57 -15.21
N VAL A 557 18.28 -16.53 -15.75
CA VAL A 557 19.49 -16.00 -15.05
C VAL A 557 19.28 -14.54 -14.56
N ASN A 558 18.33 -13.81 -15.14
CA ASN A 558 17.86 -12.53 -14.61
C ASN A 558 16.71 -12.64 -13.59
N THR A 559 16.29 -13.84 -13.20
CA THR A 559 15.09 -14.06 -12.37
C THR A 559 15.32 -15.05 -11.22
N VAL A 560 16.54 -15.31 -10.79
CA VAL A 560 16.85 -16.15 -9.60
C VAL A 560 16.14 -15.64 -8.32
N LEU A 561 15.67 -14.41 -8.34
CA LEU A 561 14.85 -13.80 -7.27
C LEU A 561 13.34 -14.01 -7.47
N LEU A 562 12.88 -14.84 -8.41
CA LEU A 562 11.48 -14.95 -8.81
C LEU A 562 10.95 -16.39 -8.86
N SER A 563 11.43 -17.29 -8.01
CA SER A 563 10.70 -18.56 -7.80
C SER A 563 9.28 -18.22 -7.31
N PRO A 564 8.25 -19.00 -7.66
CA PRO A 564 6.88 -18.73 -7.20
C PRO A 564 6.79 -18.52 -5.69
N GLY A 565 7.56 -19.26 -4.89
CA GLY A 565 7.66 -19.11 -3.44
C GLY A 565 8.29 -17.79 -3.02
N VAL A 566 9.41 -17.39 -3.62
CA VAL A 566 10.06 -16.08 -3.34
C VAL A 566 9.21 -14.92 -3.81
N LYS A 567 8.49 -15.07 -4.93
CA LYS A 567 7.54 -14.05 -5.40
C LYS A 567 6.35 -13.89 -4.46
N ALA A 568 5.78 -14.98 -3.98
CA ALA A 568 4.72 -14.98 -2.97
C ALA A 568 5.20 -14.39 -1.64
N LEU A 569 6.40 -14.77 -1.19
CA LEU A 569 7.03 -14.20 -0.01
C LEU A 569 7.25 -12.69 -0.15
N ARG A 570 7.74 -12.24 -1.31
CA ARG A 570 7.91 -10.80 -1.61
C ARG A 570 6.60 -10.03 -1.60
N GLN A 571 5.55 -10.58 -2.22
CA GLN A 571 4.23 -9.95 -2.24
C GLN A 571 3.64 -9.85 -0.83
N ASN A 572 3.77 -10.91 -0.04
CA ASN A 572 3.27 -10.93 1.34
C ASN A 572 4.10 -10.01 2.26
N LEU A 573 5.42 -9.97 2.10
CA LEU A 573 6.27 -9.02 2.82
C LEU A 573 5.98 -7.56 2.40
N ALA A 574 5.61 -7.31 1.15
CA ALA A 574 5.22 -5.98 0.71
C ALA A 574 3.91 -5.50 1.38
N ALA A 575 2.96 -6.41 1.59
CA ALA A 575 1.73 -6.11 2.34
C ALA A 575 2.02 -5.83 3.82
N VAL A 576 2.87 -6.65 4.46
CA VAL A 576 3.30 -6.43 5.85
C VAL A 576 4.04 -5.11 6.03
N ARG A 577 4.85 -4.70 5.05
CA ARG A 577 5.59 -3.44 5.07
C ARG A 577 4.70 -2.20 5.08
N GLN A 578 3.53 -2.23 4.43
CA GLN A 578 2.60 -1.10 4.48
C GLN A 578 2.09 -0.85 5.91
N ILE A 579 2.12 -1.90 6.74
CA ILE A 579 1.65 -1.84 8.13
C ILE A 579 2.81 -1.54 9.09
N PHE A 580 3.99 -2.17 8.87
CA PHE A 580 5.14 -2.08 9.77
C PHE A 580 6.44 -1.80 9.02
N PRO A 581 7.11 -0.65 9.24
CA PRO A 581 8.44 -0.39 8.71
C PRO A 581 9.48 -1.23 9.48
N VAL A 582 9.91 -2.35 8.89
CA VAL A 582 10.92 -3.24 9.46
C VAL A 582 12.31 -2.80 9.07
N GLN A 583 13.21 -2.72 10.02
CA GLN A 583 14.64 -2.54 9.83
C GLN A 583 15.41 -3.79 10.30
N VAL A 584 16.51 -4.07 9.65
CA VAL A 584 17.46 -5.08 10.09
C VAL A 584 18.74 -4.35 10.52
N ASN A 585 19.26 -4.72 11.66
CA ASN A 585 20.50 -4.15 12.18
C ASN A 585 21.34 -5.25 12.83
N ASP A 586 22.51 -5.47 12.25
CA ASP A 586 23.50 -6.41 12.79
C ASP A 586 22.98 -7.85 12.95
N LEU A 587 22.21 -8.34 11.94
CA LEU A 587 21.80 -9.75 11.91
C LEU A 587 22.93 -10.59 11.34
N GLN A 588 23.61 -11.33 12.19
CA GLN A 588 24.73 -12.19 11.82
C GLN A 588 24.25 -13.55 11.36
N LEU A 589 24.65 -13.95 10.17
CA LEU A 589 24.41 -15.27 9.61
C LEU A 589 25.74 -16.01 9.52
N THR A 590 25.90 -17.08 10.29
CA THR A 590 27.03 -17.99 10.19
C THR A 590 26.61 -19.19 9.37
N LEU A 591 27.19 -19.32 8.19
CA LEU A 591 26.98 -20.44 7.28
C LEU A 591 28.05 -21.48 7.56
N LEU A 592 27.68 -22.53 8.27
CA LEU A 592 28.50 -23.72 8.40
C LEU A 592 28.44 -24.53 7.09
N PRO A 593 29.24 -25.57 6.84
CA PRO A 593 29.31 -26.16 5.51
C PRO A 593 27.95 -26.32 4.84
N ALA A 594 27.76 -25.58 3.75
CA ALA A 594 26.54 -25.51 2.98
C ALA A 594 26.79 -25.94 1.55
N ARG A 595 25.78 -26.49 0.89
CA ARG A 595 25.88 -26.92 -0.50
C ARG A 595 24.79 -26.33 -1.37
N VAL A 596 25.20 -25.64 -2.44
CA VAL A 596 24.29 -25.14 -3.47
C VAL A 596 24.44 -26.04 -4.69
N LYS A 597 23.34 -26.65 -5.12
CA LYS A 597 23.35 -27.62 -6.23
C LYS A 597 22.29 -27.30 -7.25
N ALA A 598 22.70 -27.25 -8.50
CA ALA A 598 21.81 -27.27 -9.65
C ALA A 598 22.16 -28.46 -10.52
N ALA A 599 21.61 -29.60 -10.21
CA ALA A 599 21.92 -30.81 -10.98
C ALA A 599 21.40 -30.71 -12.42
N PRO A 600 22.17 -31.02 -13.43
CA PRO A 600 23.55 -31.51 -13.40
C PRO A 600 24.58 -30.40 -13.65
N LEU A 601 24.24 -29.14 -13.52
CA LEU A 601 25.06 -28.01 -13.97
C LEU A 601 26.17 -27.65 -12.99
N PHE A 602 25.88 -27.63 -11.70
CA PHE A 602 26.90 -27.31 -10.70
C PHE A 602 26.57 -27.86 -9.32
N SER A 603 27.60 -27.98 -8.49
CA SER A 603 27.52 -28.21 -7.07
C SER A 603 28.65 -27.44 -6.40
N LEU A 604 28.33 -26.52 -5.48
CA LEU A 604 29.26 -25.64 -4.80
C LEU A 604 29.10 -25.81 -3.30
N GLY A 605 30.20 -26.02 -2.61
CA GLY A 605 30.29 -26.01 -1.16
C GLY A 605 30.66 -24.61 -0.66
N LEU A 606 29.98 -24.13 0.35
CA LEU A 606 30.08 -22.76 0.87
C LEU A 606 30.22 -22.79 2.38
N GLN A 607 31.02 -21.86 2.93
CA GLN A 607 31.06 -21.56 4.35
C GLN A 607 31.48 -20.13 4.62
N GLY A 608 30.99 -19.49 5.70
CA GLY A 608 31.37 -18.14 5.99
C GLY A 608 30.45 -17.43 6.95
N GLN A 609 30.60 -16.11 7.00
CA GLN A 609 29.79 -15.24 7.82
C GLN A 609 29.31 -14.05 7.03
N LEU A 610 28.07 -13.67 7.25
CA LEU A 610 27.42 -12.53 6.60
C LEU A 610 26.61 -11.77 7.64
N THR A 611 26.86 -10.48 7.77
CA THR A 611 26.06 -9.55 8.57
C THR A 611 25.11 -8.80 7.67
N LEU A 612 23.82 -8.86 7.96
CA LEU A 612 22.77 -8.14 7.23
C LEU A 612 22.33 -6.91 8.01
N SER A 613 22.20 -5.78 7.29
CA SER A 613 21.68 -4.53 7.86
C SER A 613 20.89 -3.75 6.80
N GLY A 614 20.09 -2.79 7.25
CA GLY A 614 19.33 -1.88 6.38
C GLY A 614 17.81 -2.05 6.45
N PRO A 615 17.07 -1.18 5.77
CA PRO A 615 15.61 -1.26 5.71
C PRO A 615 15.15 -2.40 4.79
N VAL A 616 14.03 -3.03 5.10
CA VAL A 616 13.39 -4.03 4.23
C VAL A 616 12.38 -3.34 3.31
N PRO A 617 12.49 -3.40 1.95
CA PRO A 617 13.59 -3.92 1.16
C PRO A 617 14.70 -2.87 1.02
N GLY A 618 15.90 -3.31 0.87
CA GLY A 618 17.08 -2.43 0.73
C GLY A 618 18.18 -2.85 1.69
N LEU A 619 18.16 -4.14 2.05
CA LEU A 619 19.21 -4.76 2.84
C LEU A 619 20.57 -4.68 2.14
N TYR A 620 21.61 -4.54 2.91
CA TYR A 620 22.98 -4.70 2.49
C TYR A 620 23.68 -5.73 3.37
N GLY A 621 24.68 -6.37 2.78
CA GLY A 621 25.48 -7.39 3.46
C GLY A 621 26.90 -6.90 3.69
N ASP A 622 27.52 -7.37 4.77
CA ASP A 622 28.95 -7.24 5.04
C ASP A 622 29.46 -8.59 5.52
N GLY A 623 30.47 -9.13 4.83
CA GLY A 623 31.02 -10.41 5.20
C GLY A 623 31.68 -11.17 4.07
N VAL A 624 32.18 -12.34 4.41
CA VAL A 624 32.91 -13.21 3.48
C VAL A 624 32.37 -14.62 3.54
N ILE A 625 32.05 -15.16 2.36
CA ILE A 625 31.68 -16.56 2.15
C ILE A 625 32.76 -17.19 1.26
N ALA A 626 33.41 -18.23 1.74
CA ALA A 626 34.39 -19.00 1.01
C ALA A 626 33.73 -20.19 0.27
N LEU A 627 34.14 -20.42 -0.97
CA LEU A 627 33.88 -21.69 -1.64
C LEU A 627 34.95 -22.69 -1.20
N THR A 628 34.49 -23.83 -0.68
CA THR A 628 35.38 -24.86 -0.15
C THR A 628 35.60 -26.04 -1.08
N GLU A 629 34.61 -26.31 -1.90
CA GLU A 629 34.61 -27.35 -2.92
C GLU A 629 33.62 -27.01 -4.02
N GLY A 630 33.82 -27.51 -5.22
CA GLY A 630 32.78 -27.36 -6.21
C GLY A 630 33.16 -27.77 -7.63
N TRP A 631 32.11 -27.97 -8.41
CA TRP A 631 32.25 -28.22 -9.84
C TRP A 631 31.13 -27.53 -10.63
N ILE A 632 31.46 -27.17 -11.88
CA ILE A 632 30.54 -26.55 -12.83
C ILE A 632 30.66 -27.34 -14.15
N ASN A 633 29.56 -27.91 -14.63
CA ASN A 633 29.50 -28.59 -15.90
C ASN A 633 29.10 -27.61 -17.02
N THR A 634 29.93 -27.56 -18.04
CA THR A 634 29.58 -26.96 -19.32
C THR A 634 29.26 -28.04 -20.36
N VAL A 635 28.99 -27.66 -21.59
CA VAL A 635 28.65 -28.63 -22.67
C VAL A 635 29.79 -29.61 -22.92
N THR A 636 31.04 -29.19 -22.85
CA THR A 636 32.21 -29.93 -23.23
C THR A 636 33.20 -30.19 -22.12
N ALA A 637 33.08 -29.49 -21.00
CA ALA A 637 34.06 -29.53 -19.92
C ALA A 637 33.39 -29.50 -18.54
N GLU A 638 34.01 -30.15 -17.60
CA GLU A 638 33.71 -30.05 -16.17
C GLU A 638 34.81 -29.26 -15.49
N PHE A 639 34.42 -28.12 -14.96
CA PHE A 639 35.30 -27.21 -14.21
C PHE A 639 35.23 -27.56 -12.73
N PHE A 640 36.37 -27.72 -12.11
CA PHE A 640 36.55 -27.96 -10.68
C PHE A 640 37.11 -26.71 -10.02
N LEU A 641 36.66 -26.42 -8.82
CA LEU A 641 37.21 -25.34 -8.00
C LEU A 641 38.70 -25.54 -7.77
N GLU A 642 39.49 -24.49 -7.95
CA GLU A 642 40.92 -24.53 -7.68
C GLU A 642 41.16 -24.43 -6.16
N GLU A 643 41.54 -25.53 -5.51
CA GLU A 643 41.69 -25.64 -4.05
C GLU A 643 42.99 -25.00 -3.53
N SER A 644 43.95 -24.71 -4.42
CA SER A 644 45.24 -24.11 -4.00
C SER A 644 45.11 -22.64 -3.65
N ARG A 645 43.94 -22.05 -3.86
CA ARG A 645 43.64 -20.63 -3.69
C ARG A 645 42.40 -20.38 -2.85
N ASP A 646 42.36 -19.23 -2.17
CA ASP A 646 41.17 -18.78 -1.49
C ASP A 646 40.12 -18.28 -2.53
N ASN A 647 39.02 -19.02 -2.63
CA ASN A 647 37.90 -18.69 -3.49
C ASN A 647 36.82 -17.99 -2.66
N LEU A 648 36.67 -16.67 -2.85
CA LEU A 648 35.90 -15.81 -1.96
C LEU A 648 34.74 -15.12 -2.64
N ILE A 649 33.66 -15.02 -1.93
CA ILE A 649 32.50 -14.18 -2.22
C ILE A 649 32.43 -13.11 -1.13
N VAL A 650 32.73 -11.86 -1.48
CA VAL A 650 32.85 -10.76 -0.51
C VAL A 650 31.66 -9.82 -0.65
N PHE A 651 30.88 -9.71 0.41
CA PHE A 651 29.82 -8.74 0.53
C PHE A 651 30.33 -7.46 1.15
N ARG A 652 29.93 -6.31 0.57
CA ARG A 652 30.26 -4.98 1.09
C ARG A 652 29.00 -4.10 1.14
N PRO A 653 28.85 -3.23 2.15
CA PRO A 653 27.68 -2.38 2.28
C PRO A 653 27.36 -1.53 1.04
N GLU A 654 28.39 -1.08 0.32
CA GLU A 654 28.26 -0.24 -0.85
C GLU A 654 27.62 -0.95 -2.05
N SER A 655 27.86 -2.26 -2.17
CA SER A 655 27.31 -3.10 -3.23
C SER A 655 25.96 -3.73 -2.88
N LYS A 656 25.44 -3.44 -1.68
CA LYS A 656 24.20 -4.03 -1.15
C LYS A 656 24.29 -5.55 -0.99
N LEU A 657 23.47 -6.31 -1.76
CA LEU A 657 23.49 -7.76 -1.81
C LEU A 657 24.12 -8.31 -3.10
N ASP A 658 24.86 -7.50 -3.85
CA ASP A 658 25.63 -7.90 -5.02
C ASP A 658 27.09 -8.07 -4.61
N PRO A 659 27.56 -9.31 -4.33
CA PRO A 659 28.89 -9.52 -3.81
C PRO A 659 29.97 -9.42 -4.88
N GLU A 660 31.18 -9.09 -4.47
CA GLU A 660 32.37 -9.25 -5.27
C GLU A 660 32.84 -10.71 -5.24
N LEU A 661 33.06 -11.27 -6.41
CA LEU A 661 33.57 -12.64 -6.60
C LEU A 661 35.06 -12.58 -6.84
N ASP A 662 35.81 -13.52 -6.28
CA ASP A 662 37.18 -13.86 -6.66
C ASP A 662 37.29 -15.39 -6.61
N LEU A 663 36.97 -16.01 -7.77
CA LEU A 663 36.82 -17.44 -7.91
C LEU A 663 37.65 -17.93 -9.07
N GLU A 664 38.22 -19.14 -8.91
CA GLU A 664 39.01 -19.79 -9.93
C GLU A 664 38.63 -21.27 -10.07
N PHE A 665 38.35 -21.67 -11.30
CA PHE A 665 38.01 -23.04 -11.65
C PHE A 665 38.93 -23.55 -12.75
N THR A 666 39.25 -24.83 -12.72
CA THR A 666 40.09 -25.48 -13.72
C THR A 666 39.35 -26.63 -14.40
N ALA A 667 39.56 -26.78 -15.69
CA ALA A 667 39.02 -27.89 -16.48
C ALA A 667 40.05 -28.45 -17.43
N VAL A 668 39.97 -29.72 -17.70
CA VAL A 668 40.79 -30.39 -18.71
C VAL A 668 39.90 -30.76 -19.89
N VAL A 669 40.19 -30.20 -21.03
CA VAL A 669 39.44 -30.45 -22.27
C VAL A 669 40.35 -31.22 -23.27
N PRO A 670 39.93 -32.38 -23.77
CA PRO A 670 40.67 -33.11 -24.77
C PRO A 670 40.59 -32.36 -26.10
N LEU A 671 41.75 -32.03 -26.62
CA LEU A 671 41.94 -31.29 -27.89
C LEU A 671 42.43 -32.24 -28.97
N GLN A 672 41.73 -32.28 -30.10
CA GLN A 672 42.17 -33.05 -31.24
C GLN A 672 43.11 -32.19 -32.12
N ARG A 673 44.39 -32.54 -32.16
CA ARG A 673 45.34 -31.86 -33.06
C ARG A 673 45.63 -32.78 -34.27
N ARG A 674 45.50 -32.24 -35.48
CA ARG A 674 46.04 -32.88 -36.69
C ARG A 674 47.46 -32.42 -36.88
N TYR A 675 48.43 -33.33 -36.86
CA TYR A 675 49.81 -33.05 -37.27
C TYR A 675 49.90 -33.21 -38.75
N ASN A 676 50.12 -32.12 -39.51
CA ASN A 676 50.59 -32.21 -40.90
C ASN A 676 52.07 -32.58 -40.90
N ILE A 677 52.37 -33.86 -41.13
CA ILE A 677 53.75 -34.24 -41.37
C ILE A 677 54.09 -33.86 -42.83
N ASN A 678 54.70 -32.71 -43.02
CA ASN A 678 55.31 -32.37 -44.30
C ASN A 678 56.39 -33.41 -44.61
N ARG A 679 56.07 -34.39 -45.44
CA ARG A 679 57.03 -35.24 -46.08
C ARG A 679 57.79 -34.40 -47.14
N PRO A 680 59.14 -34.33 -47.14
CA PRO A 680 59.86 -33.74 -48.23
C PRO A 680 59.54 -34.51 -49.52
N GLN A 681 59.05 -33.79 -50.51
CA GLN A 681 58.83 -34.34 -51.87
C GLN A 681 60.20 -34.73 -52.45
N THR A 682 60.58 -36.01 -52.35
CA THR A 682 61.59 -36.59 -53.23
C THR A 682 60.86 -37.06 -54.49
N LEU A 683 61.07 -36.33 -55.56
CA LEU A 683 60.73 -36.67 -56.92
C LEU A 683 61.35 -38.00 -57.27
N THR A 684 60.54 -39.10 -57.40
CA THR A 684 60.71 -40.10 -58.43
C THR A 684 59.51 -41.05 -58.55
N ALA A 685 58.96 -41.03 -59.76
CA ALA A 685 58.34 -42.06 -60.57
C ALA A 685 57.07 -42.79 -60.04
N ARG A 686 55.97 -42.54 -60.84
CA ARG A 686 54.92 -43.48 -61.26
C ARG A 686 54.49 -44.53 -60.24
N ALA A 687 53.29 -44.34 -59.67
CA ALA A 687 52.31 -45.42 -59.51
C ALA A 687 50.92 -44.74 -59.44
N GLU A 688 50.09 -45.09 -60.39
CA GLU A 688 48.69 -44.94 -60.46
C GLU A 688 48.02 -45.84 -59.43
N VAL A 689 47.77 -45.30 -58.20
CA VAL A 689 46.73 -45.77 -57.32
C VAL A 689 46.41 -44.53 -56.47
N PRO A 690 45.14 -44.03 -56.37
CA PRO A 690 44.74 -43.03 -55.41
C PRO A 690 44.89 -43.72 -54.06
N ASP A 691 45.96 -43.42 -53.34
CA ASP A 691 46.05 -43.70 -51.91
C ASP A 691 44.89 -42.95 -51.23
N LEU A 692 43.89 -43.68 -50.90
CA LEU A 692 42.92 -43.35 -49.92
C LEU A 692 43.71 -43.17 -48.60
N ASP A 693 44.19 -41.95 -48.38
CA ASP A 693 44.76 -41.56 -47.12
C ASP A 693 43.72 -41.91 -46.04
N PRO A 694 43.99 -42.84 -45.12
CA PRO A 694 43.02 -43.05 -44.04
C PRO A 694 43.00 -41.82 -43.13
N LEU A 695 41.99 -41.08 -43.29
CA LEU A 695 41.62 -39.91 -42.45
C LEU A 695 41.52 -40.28 -40.95
N GLY A 696 42.57 -40.68 -40.37
CA GLY A 696 42.60 -41.06 -38.93
C GLY A 696 44.01 -41.31 -38.38
N ALA A 697 45.03 -41.29 -39.28
CA ALA A 697 46.38 -41.71 -38.87
C ALA A 697 47.16 -40.70 -38.04
N ASN A 698 46.78 -39.44 -38.01
CA ASN A 698 47.58 -38.37 -37.40
C ASN A 698 46.83 -37.50 -36.39
N THR A 699 45.79 -38.04 -35.76
CA THR A 699 45.03 -37.31 -34.71
C THR A 699 45.62 -37.61 -33.33
N ILE A 700 46.19 -36.67 -32.68
CA ILE A 700 46.67 -36.71 -31.27
C ILE A 700 45.66 -35.95 -30.42
N PHE A 701 45.20 -36.56 -29.34
CA PHE A 701 44.43 -35.86 -28.31
C PHE A 701 45.46 -35.30 -27.33
N ASP A 702 45.61 -33.98 -27.28
CA ASP A 702 46.32 -33.29 -26.25
C ASP A 702 45.31 -32.79 -25.21
N ASP A 703 45.62 -32.89 -23.94
CA ASP A 703 44.82 -32.33 -22.89
C ASP A 703 45.11 -30.81 -22.78
N LEU A 704 44.06 -30.01 -22.98
CA LEU A 704 44.14 -28.57 -22.77
C LEU A 704 43.66 -28.25 -21.36
N LEU A 705 44.51 -27.72 -20.52
CA LEU A 705 44.11 -27.15 -19.24
C LEU A 705 43.51 -25.76 -19.49
N ILE A 706 42.28 -25.57 -19.08
CA ILE A 706 41.56 -24.27 -19.10
C ILE A 706 41.34 -23.83 -17.69
N GLU A 707 41.75 -22.62 -17.40
CA GLU A 707 41.52 -21.90 -16.17
C GLU A 707 40.42 -20.84 -16.40
N ALA A 708 39.37 -20.87 -15.59
CA ALA A 708 38.27 -19.92 -15.61
C ALA A 708 38.31 -19.08 -14.34
N ARG A 709 38.61 -17.82 -14.46
CA ARG A 709 38.68 -16.88 -13.37
C ARG A 709 37.56 -15.85 -13.45
N VAL A 710 36.91 -15.63 -12.33
CA VAL A 710 35.82 -14.64 -12.18
C VAL A 710 36.23 -13.65 -11.10
N THR A 711 36.41 -12.38 -11.45
CA THR A 711 36.72 -11.32 -10.48
C THR A 711 35.84 -10.11 -10.69
N GLY A 712 35.13 -9.66 -9.61
CA GLY A 712 34.26 -8.49 -9.65
C GLY A 712 32.81 -8.82 -9.25
N PRO A 713 31.84 -7.89 -9.48
CA PRO A 713 30.48 -8.06 -8.99
C PRO A 713 29.74 -9.23 -9.64
N ALA A 714 28.98 -9.97 -8.82
CA ALA A 714 28.24 -11.16 -9.25
C ALA A 714 27.19 -10.85 -10.33
N SER A 715 26.62 -9.65 -10.31
CA SER A 715 25.67 -9.15 -11.34
C SER A 715 26.30 -9.06 -12.75
N ARG A 716 27.63 -9.01 -12.84
CA ARG A 716 28.39 -8.95 -14.08
C ARG A 716 29.30 -10.17 -14.30
N LEU A 717 28.87 -11.32 -13.77
CA LEU A 717 29.67 -12.55 -13.79
C LEU A 717 30.18 -12.90 -15.18
N PHE A 718 29.36 -12.77 -16.22
CA PHE A 718 29.76 -13.11 -17.60
C PHE A 718 30.69 -12.08 -18.25
N GLU A 719 30.60 -10.82 -17.85
CA GLU A 719 31.51 -9.76 -18.30
C GLU A 719 32.89 -9.91 -17.64
N ASN A 720 32.93 -10.45 -16.44
CA ASN A 720 34.12 -10.59 -15.60
C ASN A 720 34.75 -12.00 -15.68
N LEU A 721 34.24 -12.88 -16.54
CA LEU A 721 34.78 -14.21 -16.74
C LEU A 721 36.02 -14.11 -17.67
N GLU A 722 37.17 -14.46 -17.16
CA GLU A 722 38.43 -14.59 -17.90
C GLU A 722 38.77 -16.08 -18.07
N LEU A 723 38.99 -16.50 -19.30
CA LEU A 723 39.45 -17.85 -19.62
C LEU A 723 40.91 -17.77 -20.10
N SER A 724 41.73 -18.58 -19.48
CA SER A 724 43.12 -18.82 -19.91
C SER A 724 43.38 -20.29 -20.13
N SER A 725 44.44 -20.62 -20.87
CA SER A 725 44.77 -22.03 -21.12
C SER A 725 46.24 -22.25 -21.37
N ASN A 726 46.65 -23.49 -21.14
CA ASN A 726 47.99 -23.95 -21.48
C ASN A 726 47.90 -25.18 -22.38
N PRO A 727 48.33 -25.12 -23.66
CA PRO A 727 48.90 -23.95 -24.37
C PRO A 727 47.90 -22.81 -24.59
N PRO A 728 48.38 -21.57 -24.81
CA PRO A 728 47.53 -20.39 -24.84
C PRO A 728 46.62 -20.34 -26.09
N TYR A 729 45.33 -20.11 -25.87
CA TYR A 729 44.27 -19.83 -26.86
C TYR A 729 43.60 -18.50 -26.54
N SER A 730 43.00 -17.89 -27.54
CA SER A 730 42.22 -16.66 -27.29
C SER A 730 40.95 -16.94 -26.50
N GLN A 731 40.47 -15.92 -25.77
CA GLN A 731 39.23 -16.00 -24.99
C GLN A 731 38.04 -16.54 -25.82
N ASN A 732 37.86 -16.05 -27.06
CA ASN A 732 36.76 -16.48 -27.94
C ASN A 732 36.92 -17.93 -28.37
N GLN A 733 38.15 -18.40 -28.60
CA GLN A 733 38.38 -19.82 -28.91
C GLN A 733 38.05 -20.71 -27.71
N LEU A 734 38.44 -20.28 -26.49
CA LEU A 734 38.16 -21.03 -25.28
C LEU A 734 36.67 -21.05 -24.98
N LEU A 735 35.96 -19.92 -25.12
CA LEU A 735 34.52 -19.83 -25.01
C LEU A 735 33.84 -20.76 -26.02
N SER A 736 34.28 -20.80 -27.25
CA SER A 736 33.75 -21.68 -28.29
C SER A 736 33.98 -23.18 -27.92
N MET A 737 35.17 -23.50 -27.43
CA MET A 737 35.50 -24.89 -27.01
C MET A 737 34.62 -25.35 -25.83
N VAL A 738 34.48 -24.47 -24.82
CA VAL A 738 33.72 -24.77 -23.59
C VAL A 738 32.22 -24.82 -23.87
N SER A 739 31.71 -24.04 -24.83
CA SER A 739 30.30 -23.99 -25.23
C SER A 739 29.94 -24.98 -26.33
N GLY A 740 30.89 -25.82 -26.81
CA GLY A 740 30.64 -26.77 -27.85
C GLY A 740 30.52 -26.19 -29.27
N GLY A 741 31.14 -25.06 -29.55
CA GLY A 741 31.18 -24.43 -30.88
C GLY A 741 29.99 -23.58 -31.27
N TYR A 742 29.00 -23.46 -30.41
CA TYR A 742 27.76 -22.70 -30.70
C TYR A 742 27.90 -21.18 -30.65
N LEU A 743 29.03 -20.66 -30.16
CA LEU A 743 29.29 -19.20 -30.03
C LEU A 743 29.98 -18.57 -31.23
N SER A 744 30.53 -19.38 -32.16
CA SER A 744 31.28 -18.84 -33.30
C SER A 744 30.44 -18.17 -34.38
N ASP A 745 29.13 -18.44 -34.42
CA ASP A 745 28.20 -17.93 -35.45
C ASP A 745 27.32 -16.74 -34.97
N LEU A 746 27.53 -16.23 -33.76
CA LEU A 746 26.72 -15.18 -33.15
C LEU A 746 27.51 -13.89 -32.93
N GLU A 747 28.06 -13.31 -34.03
CA GLU A 747 28.48 -11.92 -33.97
C GLU A 747 27.26 -11.01 -33.73
N GLY A 748 27.08 -10.59 -32.48
CA GLY A 748 26.06 -9.60 -32.07
C GLY A 748 24.91 -10.08 -31.18
N ALA A 749 24.90 -11.33 -30.70
CA ALA A 749 23.89 -11.82 -29.76
C ALA A 749 24.35 -11.68 -28.29
N GLU A 750 23.43 -11.26 -27.43
CA GLU A 750 23.69 -11.15 -25.98
C GLU A 750 24.14 -12.50 -25.36
N PRO A 751 24.97 -12.47 -24.29
CA PRO A 751 25.55 -13.67 -23.67
C PRO A 751 24.58 -14.69 -23.08
N ALA A 752 23.27 -14.39 -23.08
CA ALA A 752 22.23 -15.22 -22.46
C ALA A 752 21.82 -16.47 -23.27
N LEU A 753 22.15 -16.54 -24.58
CA LEU A 753 21.77 -17.67 -25.44
C LEU A 753 22.56 -18.98 -25.18
N PRO A 754 23.85 -18.97 -24.81
CA PRO A 754 24.60 -20.19 -24.53
C PRO A 754 24.09 -20.98 -23.32
N LEU A 755 23.51 -20.28 -22.36
CA LEU A 755 22.85 -20.91 -21.19
C LEU A 755 21.58 -21.68 -21.54
N GLY A 756 20.82 -21.22 -22.55
CA GLY A 756 19.63 -21.94 -23.03
C GLY A 756 19.92 -23.30 -23.63
N ILE A 757 21.07 -23.50 -24.29
CA ILE A 757 21.46 -24.78 -24.90
C ILE A 757 22.03 -25.75 -23.85
N ASN A 758 22.68 -25.23 -22.81
CA ASN A 758 23.08 -26.04 -21.66
C ASN A 758 21.87 -26.59 -20.90
N LEU A 759 20.75 -25.89 -20.91
CA LEU A 759 19.47 -26.35 -20.37
C LEU A 759 18.86 -27.54 -21.13
N LEU A 760 19.05 -27.61 -22.44
CA LEU A 760 18.55 -28.75 -23.22
C LEU A 760 19.29 -30.06 -22.85
N ASN A 761 20.59 -29.98 -22.55
CA ASN A 761 21.37 -31.11 -22.04
C ASN A 761 21.02 -31.48 -20.59
N ALA A 762 20.59 -30.49 -19.78
CA ALA A 762 20.10 -30.74 -18.42
C ALA A 762 18.81 -31.58 -18.41
N PHE A 763 17.94 -31.45 -19.41
CA PHE A 763 16.71 -32.26 -19.53
C PHE A 763 16.96 -33.72 -19.85
N THR A 764 18.11 -34.05 -20.42
CA THR A 764 18.45 -35.45 -20.72
C THR A 764 19.27 -36.11 -19.60
N SER A 765 19.66 -35.38 -18.57
CA SER A 765 20.55 -35.85 -17.50
C SER A 765 19.95 -36.94 -16.63
N ASP A 766 18.69 -36.81 -16.24
CA ASP A 766 18.00 -37.82 -15.42
C ASP A 766 17.92 -39.15 -16.15
N SER A 767 17.74 -39.12 -17.49
CA SER A 767 17.78 -40.32 -18.34
C SER A 767 19.19 -40.88 -18.45
N GLN A 768 20.23 -40.04 -18.46
CA GLN A 768 21.62 -40.48 -18.53
C GLN A 768 22.10 -41.07 -17.20
N ASP A 769 21.74 -40.45 -16.06
CA ASP A 769 22.03 -41.00 -14.75
C ASP A 769 21.29 -42.32 -14.48
N ALA A 770 20.03 -42.45 -14.96
CA ALA A 770 19.29 -43.70 -14.90
C ALA A 770 19.96 -44.81 -15.71
N VAL A 771 20.44 -44.49 -16.92
CA VAL A 771 21.21 -45.43 -17.75
C VAL A 771 22.55 -45.78 -17.14
N GLY A 772 23.27 -44.78 -16.58
CA GLY A 772 24.53 -44.99 -15.89
C GLY A 772 24.36 -45.91 -14.69
N ASN A 773 23.38 -45.66 -13.85
CA ASN A 773 23.07 -46.47 -12.69
C ASN A 773 22.62 -47.91 -13.08
N ALA A 774 21.83 -48.06 -14.13
CA ALA A 774 21.39 -49.36 -14.66
C ALA A 774 22.58 -50.19 -15.19
N LEU A 775 23.62 -49.54 -15.71
CA LEU A 775 24.85 -50.16 -16.19
C LEU A 775 25.93 -50.31 -15.12
N GLY A 776 25.67 -49.85 -13.89
CA GLY A 776 26.64 -49.92 -12.77
C GLY A 776 27.82 -48.99 -12.94
N LEU A 777 27.70 -47.93 -13.72
CA LEU A 777 28.74 -46.98 -14.01
C LEU A 777 28.67 -45.81 -13.01
N GLN A 778 29.80 -45.37 -12.49
CA GLN A 778 29.84 -44.23 -11.55
C GLN A 778 29.49 -42.89 -12.22
N ARG A 779 29.79 -42.76 -13.53
CA ARG A 779 29.40 -41.61 -14.36
C ARG A 779 29.16 -42.06 -15.80
N PHE A 780 27.98 -41.74 -16.33
CA PHE A 780 27.64 -41.88 -17.75
C PHE A 780 27.20 -40.55 -18.30
N ARG A 781 27.88 -40.02 -19.32
CA ARG A 781 27.47 -38.78 -19.97
C ARG A 781 27.63 -38.83 -21.46
N LEU A 782 26.63 -38.36 -22.16
CA LEU A 782 26.65 -38.10 -23.59
C LEU A 782 27.05 -36.62 -23.79
N THR A 783 28.14 -36.39 -24.49
CA THR A 783 28.62 -35.02 -24.80
C THR A 783 28.66 -34.84 -26.32
N THR A 784 28.31 -33.67 -26.78
CA THR A 784 28.53 -33.25 -28.15
C THR A 784 29.91 -32.62 -28.25
N THR A 785 30.76 -33.10 -29.11
CA THR A 785 32.12 -32.58 -29.33
C THR A 785 32.14 -31.81 -30.63
N SER A 786 32.49 -30.51 -30.57
CA SER A 786 32.81 -29.72 -31.75
C SER A 786 34.27 -29.97 -32.10
N LEU A 787 34.52 -30.45 -33.29
CA LEU A 787 35.88 -30.58 -33.81
C LEU A 787 36.26 -29.29 -34.52
N ILE A 788 37.46 -28.77 -34.27
CA ILE A 788 37.96 -27.50 -34.86
C ILE A 788 37.93 -27.64 -36.39
N PRO A 789 37.42 -26.63 -37.13
CA PRO A 789 37.42 -26.66 -38.60
C PRO A 789 38.84 -26.77 -39.17
N ASP A 790 38.99 -27.57 -40.17
CA ASP A 790 40.20 -27.65 -40.98
C ASP A 790 40.37 -26.34 -41.77
N THR A 791 41.58 -25.89 -42.00
CA THR A 791 41.91 -24.62 -42.68
C THR A 791 41.47 -24.52 -44.15
N GLU A 792 40.75 -25.50 -44.66
CA GLU A 792 40.18 -25.49 -46.01
C GLU A 792 38.71 -26.00 -46.02
N GLY A 793 37.81 -25.04 -45.70
CA GLY A 793 36.37 -25.20 -46.00
C GLY A 793 35.45 -25.41 -44.81
N ASP A 794 34.57 -24.48 -44.62
CA ASP A 794 33.44 -24.28 -43.71
C ASP A 794 32.51 -25.49 -43.39
N ARG A 795 32.98 -26.59 -42.87
CA ARG A 795 32.13 -27.67 -42.37
C ARG A 795 32.43 -28.00 -40.92
N LEU A 796 31.51 -27.62 -40.03
CA LEU A 796 31.50 -28.06 -38.64
C LEU A 796 31.32 -29.56 -38.56
N ASN A 797 32.22 -30.24 -37.92
CA ASN A 797 32.12 -31.67 -37.64
C ASN A 797 31.43 -31.90 -36.29
N PHE A 798 30.36 -32.64 -36.32
CA PHE A 798 29.63 -33.00 -35.07
C PHE A 798 30.10 -34.38 -34.60
N GLY A 799 30.50 -34.46 -33.35
CA GLY A 799 30.81 -35.71 -32.69
C GLY A 799 29.89 -35.98 -31.50
N VAL A 800 29.52 -37.23 -31.28
CA VAL A 800 28.87 -37.67 -30.04
C VAL A 800 29.89 -38.44 -29.25
N GLY A 801 30.12 -38.02 -28.03
CA GLY A 801 31.01 -38.66 -27.08
C GLY A 801 30.24 -39.24 -25.90
N ALA A 802 30.66 -40.39 -25.43
CA ALA A 802 30.21 -40.96 -24.16
C ALA A 802 31.41 -41.05 -23.22
N ASN A 803 31.32 -40.40 -22.07
CA ASN A 803 32.32 -40.47 -21.01
C ASN A 803 31.80 -41.37 -19.88
N LEU A 804 32.59 -42.38 -19.57
CA LEU A 804 32.27 -43.43 -18.62
C LEU A 804 33.28 -43.40 -17.47
N GLY A 805 32.87 -42.93 -16.29
CA GLY A 805 33.64 -43.11 -15.08
C GLY A 805 33.39 -44.50 -14.50
N ILE A 806 34.32 -45.42 -14.71
CA ILE A 806 34.22 -46.82 -14.20
C ILE A 806 34.57 -46.91 -12.71
N THR A 807 35.59 -46.19 -12.32
CA THR A 807 36.00 -46.04 -10.92
C THR A 807 36.42 -44.59 -10.68
N GLN A 808 36.72 -44.22 -9.44
CA GLN A 808 37.28 -42.88 -9.12
C GLN A 808 38.58 -42.56 -9.88
N ASN A 809 39.34 -43.63 -10.26
CA ASN A 809 40.64 -43.53 -10.90
C ASN A 809 40.62 -43.95 -12.37
N LEU A 810 39.57 -44.58 -12.86
CA LEU A 810 39.47 -45.09 -14.23
C LEU A 810 38.32 -44.45 -14.97
N SER A 811 38.64 -43.66 -16.00
CA SER A 811 37.66 -43.09 -16.94
C SER A 811 37.90 -43.62 -18.35
N VAL A 812 36.83 -43.84 -19.05
CA VAL A 812 36.83 -44.27 -20.46
C VAL A 812 35.96 -43.30 -21.26
N SER A 813 36.48 -42.81 -22.37
CA SER A 813 35.71 -42.01 -23.31
C SER A 813 35.62 -42.64 -24.66
N LEU A 814 34.44 -42.60 -25.26
CA LEU A 814 34.13 -43.05 -26.59
C LEU A 814 33.65 -41.86 -27.41
N ILE A 815 34.26 -41.57 -28.54
CA ILE A 815 33.88 -40.43 -29.40
C ILE A 815 33.61 -40.98 -30.82
N GLN A 816 32.45 -40.59 -31.38
CA GLN A 816 32.03 -40.85 -32.74
C GLN A 816 31.77 -39.56 -33.50
N VAL A 817 32.45 -39.36 -34.61
CA VAL A 817 32.16 -38.23 -35.51
C VAL A 817 30.99 -38.62 -36.42
N LEU A 818 29.90 -37.86 -36.40
CA LEU A 818 28.64 -38.23 -37.07
C LEU A 818 28.62 -37.91 -38.58
N ASN A 819 29.37 -36.91 -39.03
CA ASN A 819 29.38 -36.44 -40.41
C ASN A 819 30.57 -36.94 -41.24
N GLN A 820 31.32 -37.86 -40.71
CA GLN A 820 32.42 -38.57 -41.43
C GLN A 820 32.39 -40.05 -41.14
N ALA A 821 32.69 -40.89 -42.14
CA ALA A 821 32.83 -42.33 -42.00
C ALA A 821 34.15 -42.70 -41.29
N GLN A 822 34.28 -42.32 -40.02
CA GLN A 822 35.45 -42.63 -39.20
C GLN A 822 35.10 -43.69 -38.14
N PRO A 823 36.08 -44.57 -37.79
CA PRO A 823 35.90 -45.47 -36.66
C PRO A 823 35.79 -44.73 -35.34
N PHE A 824 35.18 -45.38 -34.38
CA PHE A 824 35.11 -44.88 -33.00
C PHE A 824 36.50 -44.60 -32.42
N ALA A 825 36.69 -43.48 -31.77
CA ALA A 825 37.86 -43.22 -30.96
C ALA A 825 37.58 -43.60 -29.49
N PHE A 826 38.39 -44.50 -28.97
CA PHE A 826 38.32 -45.00 -27.60
C PHE A 826 39.53 -44.50 -26.84
N ASN A 827 39.29 -43.89 -25.70
CA ASN A 827 40.32 -43.38 -24.80
C ASN A 827 40.08 -43.88 -23.37
N ALA A 828 41.06 -44.48 -22.74
CA ALA A 828 41.00 -44.94 -21.36
C ALA A 828 42.11 -44.27 -20.56
N ARG A 829 41.74 -43.67 -19.45
CA ARG A 829 42.68 -43.01 -18.54
C ARG A 829 42.58 -43.66 -17.15
N TYR A 830 43.75 -44.04 -16.62
CA TYR A 830 43.86 -44.58 -15.26
C TYR A 830 44.78 -43.67 -14.45
N ARG A 831 44.30 -43.07 -13.40
CA ARG A 831 45.09 -42.28 -12.44
C ARG A 831 45.67 -43.22 -11.39
N ILE A 832 46.99 -43.32 -11.37
CA ILE A 832 47.71 -44.17 -10.41
C ILE A 832 47.73 -43.49 -9.03
N ASP A 833 48.10 -42.20 -9.04
CA ASP A 833 48.10 -41.29 -7.87
C ASP A 833 47.95 -39.84 -8.32
N ASP A 834 48.21 -38.86 -7.45
CA ASP A 834 48.04 -37.45 -7.77
C ASP A 834 49.09 -36.90 -8.75
N HIS A 835 50.17 -37.67 -9.00
CA HIS A 835 51.28 -37.31 -9.91
C HIS A 835 51.34 -38.16 -11.15
N TRP A 836 50.90 -39.42 -11.08
CA TRP A 836 51.03 -40.37 -12.15
C TRP A 836 49.70 -40.79 -12.75
N GLY A 837 49.63 -40.76 -14.09
CA GLY A 837 48.48 -41.24 -14.87
C GLY A 837 48.95 -42.08 -16.09
N VAL A 838 48.13 -43.04 -16.47
CA VAL A 838 48.29 -43.82 -17.69
C VAL A 838 47.11 -43.55 -18.57
N GLN A 839 47.36 -43.16 -19.81
CA GLN A 839 46.31 -42.90 -20.81
C GLN A 839 46.54 -43.75 -22.05
N GLY A 840 45.53 -44.56 -22.44
CA GLY A 840 45.52 -45.33 -23.67
C GLY A 840 44.48 -44.84 -24.62
N SER A 841 44.82 -44.66 -25.91
CA SER A 841 43.87 -44.30 -26.93
C SER A 841 43.96 -45.27 -28.12
N THR A 842 42.83 -45.64 -28.71
CA THR A 842 42.76 -46.54 -29.88
C THR A 842 41.54 -46.22 -30.71
N ASN A 843 41.67 -46.34 -32.01
CA ASN A 843 40.54 -46.29 -32.95
C ASN A 843 40.16 -47.68 -33.46
N PHE A 844 40.68 -48.74 -32.80
CA PHE A 844 40.55 -50.17 -33.21
C PHE A 844 41.02 -50.45 -34.67
N GLY A 845 41.68 -49.47 -35.29
CA GLY A 845 42.31 -49.62 -36.61
C GLY A 845 43.84 -49.61 -36.45
N ASN A 846 44.50 -48.74 -37.23
CA ASN A 846 45.97 -48.72 -37.28
C ASN A 846 46.62 -47.78 -36.25
N ASN A 847 45.88 -47.22 -35.35
CA ASN A 847 46.38 -46.27 -34.34
C ASN A 847 45.96 -46.71 -32.94
N SER A 848 46.98 -47.15 -32.16
CA SER A 848 46.83 -47.34 -30.71
C SER A 848 48.06 -46.76 -30.05
N ARG A 849 47.83 -46.04 -28.96
CA ARG A 849 48.88 -45.27 -28.22
C ARG A 849 48.71 -45.48 -26.76
N LEU A 850 49.79 -45.47 -26.03
CA LEU A 850 49.85 -45.55 -24.59
C LEU A 850 50.77 -44.44 -24.08
N PHE A 851 50.27 -43.64 -23.19
CA PHE A 851 51.04 -42.54 -22.56
C PHE A 851 51.16 -42.79 -21.07
N LEU A 852 52.31 -42.46 -20.53
CA LEU A 852 52.54 -42.33 -19.10
C LEU A 852 52.63 -40.84 -18.81
N GLU A 853 51.73 -40.32 -18.00
CA GLU A 853 51.66 -38.89 -17.64
C GLU A 853 52.22 -38.72 -16.26
N TYR A 854 53.10 -37.71 -16.07
CA TYR A 854 53.63 -37.31 -14.79
C TYR A 854 53.34 -35.82 -14.59
N ARG A 855 52.59 -35.46 -13.53
CA ARG A 855 52.27 -34.05 -13.17
C ARG A 855 53.27 -33.57 -12.15
N LEU A 856 53.93 -32.47 -12.48
CA LEU A 856 54.76 -31.70 -11.55
C LEU A 856 53.96 -30.46 -11.17
N ASN A 857 53.53 -30.43 -9.90
CA ASN A 857 52.96 -29.18 -9.35
C ASN A 857 54.13 -28.35 -8.83
N PHE A 858 54.49 -27.28 -9.56
CA PHE A 858 55.42 -26.27 -9.04
C PHE A 858 54.61 -25.33 -8.16
N ARG A 859 54.99 -25.27 -6.86
CA ARG A 859 54.48 -24.27 -5.90
C ARG A 859 55.12 -22.91 -6.18
#